data_de58587856a4e4ba130f6b8c187a74ae
#
_entry.id   de58587856a4e4ba130f6b8c187a74ae
#
_cell.length_a   1.000
_cell.length_b   1.000
_cell.length_c   1.000
_cell.angle_alpha   90.00
_cell.angle_beta   90.00
_cell.angle_gamma   90.00
#
_symmetry.space_group_name_H-M   'P 1'
#
loop_
_entity.id
_entity.type
_entity.pdbx_description
1 polymer ?
#
loop_
_entity_poly.entity_id
_entity_poly.type
_entity_poly.pdbx_seq_one_letter_code
_entity_poly.pdbx_strand_id
1 'polypeptide(L)'
;MNFAQIILPLNLKGTFTYKVPDELVENLKIGMRVLVSFRGKKIYTGIVVEIHQNDPETFVPKEIISILDDSPILPLEQISFWSWISEYYMCNLGEIYRFAFPSSLKLESETYLKIKPNVKVDFENLDVNEMYLIQALEVRQLINVTEIEAFIPKKEIVKTIKSLIDLQYIEIDEKIAEKYRAKEIAYLRINDAELAGSSLPQILLSLKRSPKQQEMFLAILEKQTENPEKPIRKSEIFDDGNYSHAQLKSLIERNLVKEYFLQKDRLEAYQGDIEEIEKLTDEQFRAKKEIDEAFAEGKNVLLHGVTSSGKTHIYLEKIEDVVASEKNVLFLLPEISLTKQIVQRLEKKYGKQLGFYHQKLTDFERVEVWRRMKNNDIKILIGTRNALFLPFQNLGLIVIDEEHDSAYKPREVSPYFNAKDAAQILAKFYSANLILGSATPSVESYYLAKKEKLKYVLLAERFGNVKLPEFELINFKEEQDSKKIIGNFSLKLIDEIKKELEKKKQTMILHNRRGYANVVECETCGYVNYCSNCDVVMTYHKFSNEMKCHYCGQKASKPKTCPKCHSENLNERGVGVEQIHEEVSRLFPDSEVDRMDVDSMRKKFAYEKLYEKIEEGETDIIVGTQMISKGLDFDNIELVAIPRADSMLYVQDFRAEERAYQLITQVSGRAGRISGEGKVFIQTYNPHHSVFQLIKENHSEKIYQHFLEERKKFLYPPFVKLIMIELKHRKEDKVNRSAQFLGSILRKYLPEDCILGPEKSPIGKLNLMYQYQILLKLPRGKRYSELKNLVLQSFEEFDEITAYQSIKKMIFVDF
;
A
#
# COMPACT_ATOMS: atom_id res chain seq x y z
N MET A 1 -2.19 -22.39 -38.69
CA MET A 1 -1.79 -22.60 -37.30
C MET A 1 -2.02 -21.31 -36.53
N ASN A 2 -2.53 -21.39 -35.32
CA ASN A 2 -2.77 -20.20 -34.47
C ASN A 2 -1.72 -20.12 -33.38
N PHE A 3 -1.27 -18.90 -33.11
CA PHE A 3 -0.30 -18.60 -32.06
C PHE A 3 -0.88 -17.57 -31.09
N ALA A 4 -0.42 -17.61 -29.85
CA ALA A 4 -0.84 -16.66 -28.82
C ALA A 4 0.38 -16.00 -28.17
N GLN A 5 0.30 -14.69 -27.97
CA GLN A 5 1.23 -13.93 -27.13
C GLN A 5 0.77 -13.99 -25.69
N ILE A 6 1.64 -14.40 -24.80
CA ILE A 6 1.32 -14.67 -23.40
C ILE A 6 2.23 -13.88 -22.47
N ILE A 7 1.64 -13.20 -21.48
CA ILE A 7 2.39 -12.60 -20.36
C ILE A 7 2.63 -13.67 -19.31
N LEU A 8 3.88 -13.85 -18.89
CA LEU A 8 4.28 -14.71 -17.78
C LEU A 8 4.68 -13.90 -16.56
N PRO A 9 4.53 -14.41 -15.33
CA PRO A 9 4.92 -13.72 -14.10
C PRO A 9 6.46 -13.71 -13.91
N LEU A 10 7.20 -13.38 -14.96
CA LEU A 10 8.65 -13.38 -14.99
C LEU A 10 9.18 -11.96 -15.23
N ASN A 11 10.31 -11.63 -14.61
CA ASN A 11 10.98 -10.35 -14.84
C ASN A 11 11.84 -10.45 -16.12
N LEU A 12 11.17 -10.62 -17.25
CA LEU A 12 11.76 -10.73 -18.58
C LEU A 12 11.05 -9.77 -19.52
N LYS A 13 11.77 -9.28 -20.55
CA LYS A 13 11.26 -8.33 -21.53
C LYS A 13 10.25 -9.00 -22.47
N GLY A 14 9.15 -8.32 -22.73
CA GLY A 14 8.16 -8.70 -23.74
C GLY A 14 7.15 -9.77 -23.33
N THR A 15 6.47 -10.30 -24.30
CA THR A 15 5.53 -11.43 -24.24
C THR A 15 6.18 -12.67 -24.85
N PHE A 16 5.56 -13.82 -24.63
CA PHE A 16 6.08 -15.10 -25.12
C PHE A 16 5.10 -15.75 -26.08
N THR A 17 5.58 -16.17 -27.27
CA THR A 17 4.77 -16.81 -28.27
C THR A 17 4.63 -18.30 -27.99
N TYR A 18 3.39 -18.79 -27.99
CA TYR A 18 3.04 -20.22 -27.88
C TYR A 18 2.13 -20.63 -29.04
N LYS A 19 2.25 -21.87 -29.48
CA LYS A 19 1.33 -22.47 -30.44
C LYS A 19 0.02 -22.83 -29.75
N VAL A 20 -1.11 -22.56 -30.38
CA VAL A 20 -2.44 -22.94 -29.91
C VAL A 20 -2.79 -24.29 -30.51
N PRO A 21 -3.01 -25.36 -29.68
CA PRO A 21 -3.53 -26.64 -30.16
C PRO A 21 -4.88 -26.46 -30.83
N ASP A 22 -5.17 -27.24 -31.88
CA ASP A 22 -6.41 -27.12 -32.69
C ASP A 22 -7.66 -27.28 -31.81
N GLU A 23 -7.60 -28.13 -30.80
CA GLU A 23 -8.68 -28.36 -29.82
C GLU A 23 -9.02 -27.13 -28.95
N LEU A 24 -8.09 -26.23 -28.80
CA LEU A 24 -8.23 -25.03 -27.93
C LEU A 24 -8.58 -23.76 -28.73
N VAL A 25 -8.49 -23.78 -30.06
CA VAL A 25 -8.61 -22.58 -30.90
C VAL A 25 -9.98 -21.91 -30.74
N GLU A 26 -11.07 -22.67 -30.69
CA GLU A 26 -12.42 -22.13 -30.61
C GLU A 26 -12.74 -21.53 -29.23
N ASN A 27 -12.09 -22.04 -28.17
CA ASN A 27 -12.34 -21.65 -26.78
C ASN A 27 -11.39 -20.58 -26.26
N LEU A 28 -10.22 -20.40 -26.91
CA LEU A 28 -9.21 -19.45 -26.43
C LEU A 28 -9.59 -18.01 -26.79
N LYS A 29 -9.62 -17.14 -25.77
CA LYS A 29 -9.88 -15.70 -25.93
C LYS A 29 -8.81 -14.87 -25.24
N ILE A 30 -8.61 -13.65 -25.74
CA ILE A 30 -7.73 -12.67 -25.10
C ILE A 30 -8.24 -12.39 -23.67
N GLY A 31 -7.33 -12.26 -22.70
CA GLY A 31 -7.64 -12.05 -21.29
C GLY A 31 -7.86 -13.33 -20.49
N MET A 32 -7.80 -14.53 -21.12
CA MET A 32 -7.87 -15.81 -20.41
C MET A 32 -6.52 -16.23 -19.85
N ARG A 33 -6.56 -16.97 -18.75
CA ARG A 33 -5.40 -17.67 -18.21
C ARG A 33 -5.19 -18.99 -18.92
N VAL A 34 -3.93 -19.28 -19.17
CA VAL A 34 -3.48 -20.55 -19.76
C VAL A 34 -2.31 -21.13 -18.99
N LEU A 35 -2.18 -22.45 -18.99
CA LEU A 35 -0.99 -23.12 -18.51
C LEU A 35 0.00 -23.31 -19.65
N VAL A 36 1.24 -22.93 -19.42
CA VAL A 36 2.32 -23.06 -20.39
C VAL A 36 3.61 -23.51 -19.72
N SER A 37 4.45 -24.24 -20.45
CA SER A 37 5.80 -24.61 -19.98
C SER A 37 6.83 -23.57 -20.40
N PHE A 38 7.74 -23.18 -19.50
CA PHE A 38 8.82 -22.26 -19.77
C PHE A 38 10.16 -22.82 -19.29
N ARG A 39 11.22 -22.73 -20.13
CA ARG A 39 12.59 -23.20 -19.84
C ARG A 39 12.61 -24.57 -19.14
N GLY A 40 12.35 -25.62 -19.86
CA GLY A 40 12.30 -27.00 -19.37
C GLY A 40 10.88 -27.45 -18.99
N LYS A 41 10.70 -28.06 -17.81
CA LYS A 41 9.42 -28.60 -17.33
C LYS A 41 8.62 -27.64 -16.43
N LYS A 42 9.15 -26.46 -16.12
CA LYS A 42 8.47 -25.55 -15.19
C LYS A 42 7.22 -24.96 -15.85
N ILE A 43 6.09 -25.12 -15.19
CA ILE A 43 4.78 -24.68 -15.65
C ILE A 43 4.41 -23.34 -15.00
N TYR A 44 3.87 -22.42 -15.77
CA TYR A 44 3.39 -21.13 -15.33
C TYR A 44 1.97 -20.87 -15.81
N THR A 45 1.21 -20.17 -15.01
CA THR A 45 0.00 -19.51 -15.49
C THR A 45 0.36 -18.25 -16.25
N GLY A 46 -0.01 -18.16 -17.50
CA GLY A 46 0.11 -16.97 -18.30
C GLY A 46 -1.23 -16.35 -18.66
N ILE A 47 -1.23 -15.11 -19.12
CA ILE A 47 -2.40 -14.39 -19.62
C ILE A 47 -2.23 -14.17 -21.12
N VAL A 48 -3.22 -14.56 -21.89
CA VAL A 48 -3.28 -14.36 -23.34
C VAL A 48 -3.58 -12.89 -23.63
N VAL A 49 -2.71 -12.23 -24.41
CA VAL A 49 -2.87 -10.81 -24.75
C VAL A 49 -3.08 -10.56 -26.22
N GLU A 50 -2.70 -11.52 -27.08
CA GLU A 50 -2.89 -11.45 -28.52
C GLU A 50 -3.02 -12.87 -29.09
N ILE A 51 -3.80 -13.04 -30.16
CA ILE A 51 -3.91 -14.29 -30.94
C ILE A 51 -3.65 -13.91 -32.40
N HIS A 52 -2.72 -14.62 -33.07
CA HIS A 52 -2.30 -14.33 -34.42
C HIS A 52 -1.95 -15.60 -35.20
N GLN A 53 -1.71 -15.47 -36.51
CA GLN A 53 -1.36 -16.60 -37.41
C GLN A 53 0.08 -16.53 -37.89
N ASN A 54 0.90 -15.58 -37.41
CA ASN A 54 2.28 -15.40 -37.84
C ASN A 54 3.17 -16.43 -37.16
N ASP A 55 3.75 -17.35 -37.93
CA ASP A 55 4.69 -18.36 -37.45
C ASP A 55 6.05 -17.70 -37.14
N PRO A 56 6.60 -17.90 -35.94
CA PRO A 56 7.93 -17.37 -35.64
C PRO A 56 9.01 -18.14 -36.41
N GLU A 57 9.74 -17.41 -37.27
CA GLU A 57 10.79 -17.98 -38.13
C GLU A 57 12.05 -18.44 -37.37
N THR A 58 12.29 -17.93 -36.18
CA THR A 58 13.56 -18.06 -35.44
C THR A 58 13.57 -19.17 -34.39
N PHE A 59 12.40 -19.73 -34.02
CA PHE A 59 12.28 -20.78 -33.01
C PHE A 59 10.97 -21.57 -33.17
N VAL A 60 10.94 -22.80 -32.66
CA VAL A 60 9.71 -23.61 -32.61
C VAL A 60 8.95 -23.28 -31.33
N PRO A 61 7.77 -22.65 -31.39
CA PRO A 61 7.00 -22.33 -30.18
C PRO A 61 6.44 -23.59 -29.54
N LYS A 62 6.47 -23.61 -28.19
CA LYS A 62 5.82 -24.67 -27.41
C LYS A 62 4.31 -24.49 -27.48
N GLU A 63 3.57 -25.57 -27.20
CA GLU A 63 2.12 -25.55 -27.18
C GLU A 63 1.58 -25.08 -25.82
N ILE A 64 0.38 -24.46 -25.83
CA ILE A 64 -0.42 -24.21 -24.64
C ILE A 64 -0.88 -25.57 -24.08
N ILE A 65 -0.74 -25.78 -22.77
CA ILE A 65 -1.09 -27.03 -22.11
C ILE A 65 -2.62 -27.12 -21.90
N SER A 66 -3.20 -26.04 -21.36
CA SER A 66 -4.66 -25.96 -21.11
C SER A 66 -5.12 -24.53 -20.90
N ILE A 67 -6.40 -24.29 -21.09
CA ILE A 67 -7.13 -23.08 -20.70
C ILE A 67 -7.64 -23.28 -19.27
N LEU A 68 -7.57 -22.24 -18.45
CA LEU A 68 -7.98 -22.28 -17.03
C LEU A 68 -9.33 -21.59 -16.78
N ASP A 69 -9.83 -20.84 -17.73
CA ASP A 69 -11.01 -19.99 -17.57
C ASP A 69 -12.06 -20.29 -18.64
N ASP A 70 -13.34 -20.24 -18.26
CA ASP A 70 -14.46 -20.32 -19.21
C ASP A 70 -14.73 -18.99 -19.93
N SER A 71 -14.27 -17.88 -19.37
CA SER A 71 -14.40 -16.53 -19.91
C SER A 71 -13.21 -15.67 -19.50
N PRO A 72 -12.87 -14.60 -20.28
CA PRO A 72 -11.76 -13.72 -19.95
C PRO A 72 -11.80 -13.24 -18.50
N ILE A 73 -10.67 -13.38 -17.81
CA ILE A 73 -10.51 -12.91 -16.42
C ILE A 73 -10.00 -11.48 -16.35
N LEU A 74 -9.48 -10.99 -17.47
CA LEU A 74 -8.95 -9.64 -17.64
C LEU A 74 -9.54 -8.99 -18.89
N PRO A 75 -10.22 -7.85 -18.81
CA PRO A 75 -10.75 -7.14 -19.98
C PRO A 75 -9.64 -6.47 -20.81
N LEU A 76 -9.93 -6.16 -22.07
CA LEU A 76 -8.98 -5.57 -23.02
C LEU A 76 -8.42 -4.22 -22.54
N GLU A 77 -9.26 -3.42 -21.91
CA GLU A 77 -8.89 -2.12 -21.32
C GLU A 77 -7.79 -2.28 -20.27
N GLN A 78 -7.90 -3.32 -19.43
CA GLN A 78 -6.88 -3.64 -18.43
C GLN A 78 -5.57 -4.13 -19.07
N ILE A 79 -5.64 -4.93 -20.13
CA ILE A 79 -4.44 -5.37 -20.88
C ILE A 79 -3.74 -4.16 -21.49
N SER A 80 -4.49 -3.25 -22.10
CA SER A 80 -3.99 -2.00 -22.68
C SER A 80 -3.37 -1.11 -21.59
N PHE A 81 -4.00 -1.05 -20.41
CA PHE A 81 -3.49 -0.32 -19.26
C PHE A 81 -2.16 -0.92 -18.73
N TRP A 82 -2.05 -2.24 -18.64
CA TRP A 82 -0.80 -2.90 -18.24
C TRP A 82 0.32 -2.64 -19.24
N SER A 83 0.03 -2.68 -20.53
CA SER A 83 0.98 -2.39 -21.59
C SER A 83 1.48 -0.95 -21.50
N TRP A 84 0.57 0.01 -21.24
CA TRP A 84 0.94 1.41 -21.04
C TRP A 84 1.81 1.60 -19.79
N ILE A 85 1.47 0.97 -18.64
CA ILE A 85 2.30 1.01 -17.42
C ILE A 85 3.71 0.49 -17.70
N SER A 86 3.81 -0.65 -18.40
CA SER A 86 5.10 -1.26 -18.77
C SER A 86 5.94 -0.31 -19.61
N GLU A 87 5.34 0.26 -20.63
CA GLU A 87 6.02 1.18 -21.53
C GLU A 87 6.40 2.49 -20.83
N TYR A 88 5.45 3.13 -20.13
CA TYR A 88 5.67 4.45 -19.53
C TYR A 88 6.71 4.40 -18.40
N TYR A 89 6.59 3.44 -17.50
CA TYR A 89 7.47 3.29 -16.31
C TYR A 89 8.69 2.40 -16.56
N MET A 90 8.91 1.95 -17.80
CA MET A 90 10.06 1.13 -18.20
C MET A 90 10.23 -0.13 -17.35
N CYS A 91 9.14 -0.82 -17.05
CA CYS A 91 9.13 -2.08 -16.31
C CYS A 91 8.59 -3.23 -17.17
N ASN A 92 8.89 -4.48 -16.80
CA ASN A 92 8.43 -5.63 -17.58
C ASN A 92 6.96 -5.98 -17.28
N LEU A 93 6.22 -6.44 -18.29
CA LEU A 93 4.83 -6.89 -18.14
C LEU A 93 4.67 -7.98 -17.08
N GLY A 94 5.65 -8.87 -16.95
CA GLY A 94 5.64 -9.89 -15.91
C GLY A 94 5.75 -9.34 -14.49
N GLU A 95 6.38 -8.18 -14.29
CA GLU A 95 6.39 -7.48 -12.98
C GLU A 95 5.01 -6.94 -12.65
N ILE A 96 4.32 -6.36 -13.66
CA ILE A 96 2.94 -5.87 -13.51
C ILE A 96 2.01 -7.03 -13.20
N TYR A 97 2.12 -8.13 -13.92
CA TYR A 97 1.33 -9.34 -13.67
C TYR A 97 1.50 -9.86 -12.24
N ARG A 98 2.74 -9.92 -11.73
CA ARG A 98 3.00 -10.34 -10.34
C ARG A 98 2.39 -9.40 -9.31
N PHE A 99 2.43 -8.10 -9.57
CA PHE A 99 1.92 -7.07 -8.69
C PHE A 99 0.38 -7.01 -8.68
N ALA A 100 -0.23 -7.03 -9.87
CA ALA A 100 -1.66 -6.85 -10.08
C ALA A 100 -2.48 -8.08 -9.66
N PHE A 101 -1.97 -9.26 -9.98
CA PHE A 101 -2.73 -10.50 -9.91
C PHE A 101 -2.54 -11.21 -8.56
N PRO A 102 -3.62 -11.58 -7.85
CA PRO A 102 -3.53 -12.37 -6.62
C PRO A 102 -2.72 -13.65 -6.80
N SER A 103 -1.90 -14.01 -5.81
CA SER A 103 -1.02 -15.20 -5.93
C SER A 103 -1.81 -16.49 -6.07
N SER A 104 -2.93 -16.59 -5.40
CA SER A 104 -3.78 -17.81 -5.46
C SER A 104 -4.49 -18.01 -6.79
N LEU A 105 -4.54 -16.99 -7.66
CA LEU A 105 -5.01 -17.14 -9.04
C LEU A 105 -3.90 -17.54 -10.02
N LYS A 106 -2.63 -17.53 -9.58
CA LYS A 106 -1.47 -17.98 -10.34
C LYS A 106 -1.19 -19.43 -9.94
N LEU A 107 -1.53 -20.37 -10.80
CA LEU A 107 -1.12 -21.75 -10.63
C LEU A 107 0.33 -21.86 -11.11
N GLU A 108 1.22 -22.30 -10.23
CA GLU A 108 2.62 -22.54 -10.54
C GLU A 108 2.93 -24.00 -10.20
N SER A 109 3.78 -24.65 -10.98
CA SER A 109 4.26 -25.99 -10.61
C SER A 109 5.15 -25.88 -9.38
N GLU A 110 4.81 -26.63 -8.33
CA GLU A 110 5.68 -26.84 -7.19
C GLU A 110 6.62 -28.01 -7.50
N THR A 111 7.89 -27.86 -7.21
CA THR A 111 8.87 -28.91 -7.40
C THR A 111 8.75 -29.91 -6.25
N TYR A 112 8.30 -31.10 -6.53
CA TYR A 112 8.27 -32.22 -5.61
C TYR A 112 9.34 -33.24 -5.99
N LEU A 113 9.86 -33.93 -4.98
CA LEU A 113 10.74 -35.07 -5.15
C LEU A 113 10.00 -36.34 -4.81
N LYS A 114 10.23 -37.39 -5.57
CA LYS A 114 9.74 -38.73 -5.30
C LYS A 114 10.83 -39.75 -5.62
N ILE A 115 10.75 -40.91 -4.98
CA ILE A 115 11.66 -42.06 -5.31
C ILE A 115 11.20 -42.59 -6.65
N LYS A 116 12.15 -42.94 -7.51
CA LYS A 116 11.87 -43.60 -8.78
C LYS A 116 11.23 -44.97 -8.55
N PRO A 117 10.15 -45.34 -9.31
CA PRO A 117 9.55 -46.67 -9.16
C PRO A 117 10.53 -47.77 -9.51
N ASN A 118 10.52 -48.85 -8.70
CA ASN A 118 11.34 -50.03 -8.87
C ASN A 118 12.85 -49.88 -8.67
N VAL A 119 13.31 -48.81 -7.95
CA VAL A 119 14.71 -48.61 -7.60
C VAL A 119 14.97 -49.17 -6.20
N LYS A 120 16.01 -50.01 -6.04
CA LYS A 120 16.55 -50.39 -4.72
C LYS A 120 17.61 -49.36 -4.35
N VAL A 121 17.37 -48.65 -3.26
CA VAL A 121 18.35 -47.68 -2.74
C VAL A 121 19.46 -48.41 -1.97
N ASP A 122 20.68 -48.13 -2.31
CA ASP A 122 21.84 -48.62 -1.56
C ASP A 122 22.22 -47.56 -0.50
N PHE A 123 21.86 -47.82 0.74
CA PHE A 123 22.09 -46.91 1.86
C PHE A 123 23.57 -46.87 2.32
N GLU A 124 24.40 -47.86 1.97
CA GLU A 124 25.79 -47.88 2.40
C GLU A 124 26.68 -46.82 1.73
N ASN A 125 26.24 -46.35 0.54
CA ASN A 125 26.97 -45.36 -0.25
C ASN A 125 26.38 -43.94 -0.19
N LEU A 126 25.38 -43.68 0.68
CA LEU A 126 24.75 -42.38 0.83
C LEU A 126 25.38 -41.56 1.95
N ASP A 127 25.49 -40.24 1.74
CA ASP A 127 25.81 -39.33 2.84
C ASP A 127 24.62 -39.15 3.80
N VAL A 128 24.88 -38.52 4.96
CA VAL A 128 23.84 -38.34 6.00
C VAL A 128 22.63 -37.56 5.51
N ASN A 129 22.82 -36.53 4.67
CA ASN A 129 21.73 -35.71 4.14
C ASN A 129 20.93 -36.47 3.06
N GLU A 130 21.62 -37.23 2.23
CA GLU A 130 21.02 -38.10 1.21
C GLU A 130 20.16 -39.19 1.86
N MET A 131 20.64 -39.79 2.92
CA MET A 131 19.93 -40.82 3.69
C MET A 131 18.65 -40.21 4.34
N TYR A 132 18.76 -39.05 4.98
CA TYR A 132 17.59 -38.37 5.54
C TYR A 132 16.53 -38.04 4.47
N LEU A 133 16.95 -37.59 3.29
CA LEU A 133 16.00 -37.27 2.21
C LEU A 133 15.32 -38.52 1.69
N ILE A 134 16.03 -39.60 1.48
CA ILE A 134 15.45 -40.88 1.02
C ILE A 134 14.47 -41.43 2.06
N GLN A 135 14.84 -41.50 3.35
CA GLN A 135 13.95 -41.94 4.43
C GLN A 135 12.69 -41.09 4.54
N ALA A 136 12.82 -39.78 4.41
CA ALA A 136 11.66 -38.87 4.40
C ALA A 136 10.73 -39.14 3.20
N LEU A 137 11.31 -39.45 2.01
CA LEU A 137 10.57 -39.79 0.80
C LEU A 137 9.90 -41.17 0.89
N GLU A 138 10.49 -42.14 1.56
CA GLU A 138 9.87 -43.43 1.81
C GLU A 138 8.61 -43.32 2.66
N VAL A 139 8.62 -42.42 3.66
CA VAL A 139 7.46 -42.20 4.56
C VAL A 139 6.37 -41.37 3.89
N ARG A 140 6.74 -40.30 3.18
CA ARG A 140 5.79 -39.33 2.63
C ARG A 140 5.47 -39.52 1.17
N GLN A 141 6.18 -40.38 0.47
CA GLN A 141 6.12 -40.68 -0.97
C GLN A 141 6.38 -39.46 -1.88
N LEU A 142 6.11 -38.25 -1.41
CA LEU A 142 6.27 -37.00 -2.14
C LEU A 142 6.63 -35.88 -1.14
N ILE A 143 7.69 -35.13 -1.40
CA ILE A 143 8.15 -34.02 -0.55
C ILE A 143 8.41 -32.81 -1.42
N ASN A 144 7.88 -31.64 -1.00
CA ASN A 144 8.20 -30.37 -1.64
C ASN A 144 9.63 -29.93 -1.30
N VAL A 145 10.35 -29.41 -2.28
CA VAL A 145 11.75 -28.94 -2.08
C VAL A 145 11.86 -27.91 -0.96
N THR A 146 10.81 -27.07 -0.73
CA THR A 146 10.79 -26.09 0.37
C THR A 146 10.68 -26.75 1.75
N GLU A 147 10.09 -27.95 1.87
CA GLU A 147 9.96 -28.67 3.13
C GLU A 147 11.28 -29.30 3.57
N ILE A 148 12.21 -29.51 2.63
CA ILE A 148 13.53 -30.09 2.91
C ILE A 148 14.38 -29.14 3.77
N GLU A 149 14.12 -27.84 3.73
CA GLU A 149 14.80 -26.84 4.57
C GLU A 149 14.60 -27.11 6.10
N ALA A 150 13.60 -27.91 6.47
CA ALA A 150 13.32 -28.23 7.86
C ALA A 150 14.32 -29.26 8.46
N PHE A 151 15.01 -30.06 7.63
CA PHE A 151 15.89 -31.13 8.09
C PHE A 151 17.24 -31.23 7.36
N ILE A 152 17.43 -30.49 6.24
CA ILE A 152 18.70 -30.35 5.54
C ILE A 152 19.12 -28.89 5.47
N PRO A 153 20.37 -28.54 5.81
CA PRO A 153 20.88 -27.19 5.70
C PRO A 153 20.74 -26.64 4.29
N LYS A 154 20.19 -25.42 4.14
CA LYS A 154 19.87 -24.77 2.85
C LYS A 154 21.00 -24.80 1.82
N LYS A 155 22.25 -24.74 2.27
CA LYS A 155 23.44 -24.78 1.40
C LYS A 155 23.71 -26.17 0.79
N GLU A 156 23.22 -27.21 1.44
CA GLU A 156 23.46 -28.62 1.04
C GLU A 156 22.30 -29.17 0.20
N ILE A 157 21.09 -28.59 0.26
CA ILE A 157 19.89 -29.13 -0.40
C ILE A 157 20.14 -29.40 -1.90
N VAL A 158 20.68 -28.41 -2.62
CA VAL A 158 20.88 -28.52 -4.07
C VAL A 158 21.90 -29.62 -4.41
N LYS A 159 22.95 -29.76 -3.59
CA LYS A 159 23.98 -30.76 -3.75
C LYS A 159 23.40 -32.16 -3.51
N THR A 160 22.68 -32.34 -2.41
CA THR A 160 22.02 -33.60 -2.04
C THR A 160 21.00 -34.04 -3.11
N ILE A 161 20.12 -33.12 -3.56
CA ILE A 161 19.15 -33.44 -4.62
C ILE A 161 19.86 -33.84 -5.92
N LYS A 162 20.89 -33.09 -6.33
CA LYS A 162 21.63 -33.38 -7.56
C LYS A 162 22.29 -34.73 -7.48
N SER A 163 22.98 -35.08 -6.39
CA SER A 163 23.62 -36.36 -6.18
C SER A 163 22.61 -37.51 -6.29
N LEU A 164 21.49 -37.43 -5.60
CA LEU A 164 20.42 -38.46 -5.67
C LEU A 164 19.76 -38.60 -7.04
N ILE A 165 19.70 -37.53 -7.82
CA ILE A 165 19.25 -37.57 -9.22
C ILE A 165 20.31 -38.26 -10.11
N ASP A 166 21.59 -37.92 -9.90
CA ASP A 166 22.70 -38.52 -10.65
C ASP A 166 22.83 -40.02 -10.33
N LEU A 167 22.59 -40.45 -9.08
CA LEU A 167 22.47 -41.84 -8.65
C LEU A 167 21.17 -42.52 -9.14
N GLN A 168 20.28 -41.80 -9.81
CA GLN A 168 19.00 -42.32 -10.31
C GLN A 168 18.02 -42.81 -9.22
N TYR A 169 18.19 -42.41 -7.96
CA TYR A 169 17.30 -42.81 -6.85
C TYR A 169 16.03 -42.00 -6.79
N ILE A 170 16.10 -40.71 -7.13
CA ILE A 170 14.95 -39.83 -7.09
C ILE A 170 14.68 -39.18 -8.45
N GLU A 171 13.45 -38.73 -8.64
CA GLU A 171 13.04 -37.91 -9.78
C GLU A 171 12.28 -36.69 -9.31
N ILE A 172 12.31 -35.63 -10.13
CA ILE A 172 11.56 -34.41 -9.91
C ILE A 172 10.16 -34.59 -10.48
N ASP A 173 9.15 -34.40 -9.62
CA ASP A 173 7.73 -34.35 -10.01
C ASP A 173 7.23 -32.92 -9.83
N GLU A 174 6.82 -32.28 -10.90
CA GLU A 174 6.26 -30.93 -10.87
C GLU A 174 4.72 -31.03 -10.81
N LYS A 175 4.14 -30.80 -9.64
CA LYS A 175 2.68 -30.71 -9.46
C LYS A 175 2.20 -29.28 -9.54
N ILE A 176 1.04 -29.10 -10.15
CA ILE A 176 0.34 -27.82 -10.15
C ILE A 176 -0.44 -27.73 -8.84
N ALA A 177 -0.13 -26.72 -8.02
CA ALA A 177 -0.84 -26.46 -6.78
C ALA A 177 -1.93 -25.41 -7.00
N GLU A 178 -3.17 -25.79 -6.78
CA GLU A 178 -4.27 -24.82 -6.69
C GLU A 178 -4.31 -24.27 -5.27
N LYS A 179 -3.88 -23.01 -5.12
CA LYS A 179 -3.77 -22.34 -3.79
C LYS A 179 -5.10 -21.80 -3.27
N TYR A 180 -6.13 -21.72 -4.14
CA TYR A 180 -7.42 -21.17 -3.75
C TYR A 180 -8.44 -22.27 -3.40
N ARG A 181 -8.96 -22.19 -2.15
CA ARG A 181 -10.20 -22.88 -1.75
C ARG A 181 -11.11 -21.84 -1.11
N ALA A 182 -12.35 -21.75 -1.55
CA ALA A 182 -13.37 -20.93 -0.91
C ALA A 182 -13.49 -21.37 0.57
N LYS A 183 -13.59 -20.41 1.50
CA LYS A 183 -13.79 -20.75 2.90
C LYS A 183 -15.25 -21.14 3.10
N GLU A 184 -15.47 -22.40 3.33
CA GLU A 184 -16.77 -22.92 3.77
C GLU A 184 -16.86 -22.80 5.29
N ILE A 185 -17.94 -22.20 5.77
CA ILE A 185 -18.26 -22.20 7.19
C ILE A 185 -19.34 -23.22 7.43
N ALA A 186 -19.12 -24.05 8.44
CA ALA A 186 -20.08 -25.01 8.91
C ALA A 186 -21.20 -24.31 9.70
N TYR A 187 -22.42 -24.55 9.28
CA TYR A 187 -23.65 -24.12 9.95
C TYR A 187 -24.44 -25.32 10.40
N LEU A 188 -25.24 -25.11 11.43
CA LEU A 188 -26.08 -26.13 12.03
C LEU A 188 -27.54 -25.76 11.84
N ARG A 189 -28.37 -26.77 11.59
CA ARG A 189 -29.81 -26.65 11.53
C ARG A 189 -30.46 -27.92 12.09
N ILE A 190 -31.55 -27.77 12.81
CA ILE A 190 -32.38 -28.92 13.23
C ILE A 190 -32.94 -29.58 11.97
N ASN A 191 -33.05 -30.89 11.99
CA ASN A 191 -33.65 -31.64 10.90
C ASN A 191 -35.19 -31.61 11.02
N ASP A 192 -35.80 -30.68 10.25
CA ASP A 192 -37.27 -30.47 10.28
C ASP A 192 -38.07 -31.74 9.95
N ALA A 193 -37.50 -32.69 9.14
CA ALA A 193 -38.15 -33.95 8.81
C ALA A 193 -38.29 -34.85 10.07
N GLU A 194 -37.34 -34.83 10.99
CA GLU A 194 -37.44 -35.60 12.26
C GLU A 194 -38.38 -34.91 13.24
N LEU A 195 -38.45 -33.57 13.26
CA LEU A 195 -39.46 -32.84 14.03
C LEU A 195 -40.89 -33.05 13.54
N ALA A 196 -41.08 -33.30 12.23
CA ALA A 196 -42.37 -33.60 11.67
C ALA A 196 -42.81 -35.07 11.89
N GLY A 197 -41.82 -35.97 12.02
CA GLY A 197 -42.07 -37.40 12.27
C GLY A 197 -42.15 -37.86 13.73
N SER A 198 -41.54 -37.05 14.67
CA SER A 198 -41.49 -37.38 16.10
C SER A 198 -41.79 -36.14 16.91
N SER A 199 -42.64 -36.25 17.94
CA SER A 199 -42.89 -35.07 18.81
C SER A 199 -41.64 -34.67 19.61
N LEU A 200 -41.44 -33.39 19.88
CA LEU A 200 -40.31 -32.87 20.65
C LEU A 200 -40.09 -33.63 21.98
N PRO A 201 -41.15 -33.99 22.77
CA PRO A 201 -40.99 -34.82 23.95
C PRO A 201 -40.39 -36.19 23.67
N GLN A 202 -40.69 -36.84 22.54
CA GLN A 202 -40.13 -38.14 22.16
C GLN A 202 -38.62 -38.01 21.83
N ILE A 203 -38.22 -36.97 21.12
CA ILE A 203 -36.82 -36.68 20.83
C ILE A 203 -36.04 -36.44 22.14
N LEU A 204 -36.57 -35.61 23.05
CA LEU A 204 -35.97 -35.35 24.36
C LEU A 204 -35.87 -36.60 25.22
N LEU A 205 -36.87 -37.49 25.18
CA LEU A 205 -36.84 -38.79 25.82
C LEU A 205 -35.74 -39.70 25.29
N SER A 206 -35.49 -39.67 23.97
CA SER A 206 -34.41 -40.43 23.32
C SER A 206 -33.02 -39.95 23.73
N LEU A 207 -32.89 -38.68 24.14
CA LEU A 207 -31.66 -38.04 24.64
C LEU A 207 -31.51 -38.09 26.17
N LYS A 208 -32.49 -38.63 26.91
CA LYS A 208 -32.52 -38.66 28.41
C LYS A 208 -31.25 -39.25 29.05
N ARG A 209 -30.58 -40.18 28.36
CA ARG A 209 -29.34 -40.82 28.84
C ARG A 209 -28.08 -39.97 28.56
N SER A 210 -28.22 -38.84 27.85
CA SER A 210 -27.11 -37.96 27.46
C SER A 210 -27.50 -36.50 27.70
N PRO A 211 -27.52 -35.99 28.94
CA PRO A 211 -28.05 -34.67 29.28
C PRO A 211 -27.37 -33.53 28.49
N LYS A 212 -26.08 -33.61 28.29
CA LYS A 212 -25.31 -32.62 27.54
C LYS A 212 -25.67 -32.54 26.04
N GLN A 213 -26.07 -33.68 25.44
CA GLN A 213 -26.58 -33.71 24.05
C GLN A 213 -27.99 -33.12 23.99
N GLN A 214 -28.81 -33.36 25.02
CA GLN A 214 -30.13 -32.78 25.13
C GLN A 214 -30.08 -31.26 25.30
N GLU A 215 -29.19 -30.74 26.15
CA GLU A 215 -28.94 -29.31 26.32
C GLU A 215 -28.49 -28.67 25.00
N MET A 216 -27.52 -29.27 24.31
CA MET A 216 -27.01 -28.78 23.01
C MET A 216 -28.09 -28.75 21.93
N PHE A 217 -28.94 -29.80 21.85
CA PHE A 217 -30.05 -29.86 20.92
C PHE A 217 -31.06 -28.73 21.19
N LEU A 218 -31.41 -28.49 22.46
CA LEU A 218 -32.31 -27.40 22.86
C LEU A 218 -31.71 -26.03 22.56
N ALA A 219 -30.43 -25.82 22.81
CA ALA A 219 -29.74 -24.55 22.47
C ALA A 219 -29.75 -24.25 20.99
N ILE A 220 -29.57 -25.28 20.11
CA ILE A 220 -29.66 -25.12 18.66
C ILE A 220 -31.13 -24.82 18.26
N LEU A 221 -32.10 -25.50 18.88
CA LEU A 221 -33.51 -25.30 18.60
C LEU A 221 -33.97 -23.89 19.01
N GLU A 222 -33.55 -23.41 20.17
CA GLU A 222 -33.84 -22.07 20.66
C GLU A 222 -33.32 -21.00 19.73
N LYS A 223 -32.02 -21.04 19.36
CA LYS A 223 -31.43 -20.12 18.39
C LYS A 223 -32.11 -20.15 17.00
N GLN A 224 -32.56 -21.34 16.56
CA GLN A 224 -33.29 -21.47 15.30
C GLN A 224 -34.71 -20.88 15.36
N THR A 225 -35.37 -20.96 16.52
CA THR A 225 -36.73 -20.40 16.72
C THR A 225 -36.72 -18.90 16.94
N GLU A 226 -35.66 -18.34 17.58
CA GLU A 226 -35.51 -16.91 17.79
C GLU A 226 -35.28 -16.17 16.47
N ASN A 227 -34.50 -16.75 15.54
CA ASN A 227 -34.17 -16.18 14.25
C ASN A 227 -34.21 -17.21 13.12
N PRO A 228 -35.40 -17.56 12.58
CA PRO A 228 -35.54 -18.65 11.61
C PRO A 228 -34.77 -18.46 10.30
N GLU A 229 -34.53 -17.23 9.90
CA GLU A 229 -33.81 -16.87 8.67
C GLU A 229 -32.29 -16.75 8.84
N LYS A 230 -31.79 -16.69 10.09
CA LYS A 230 -30.35 -16.54 10.35
C LYS A 230 -29.69 -17.90 10.53
N PRO A 231 -28.72 -18.30 9.66
CA PRO A 231 -27.98 -19.54 9.83
C PRO A 231 -27.16 -19.56 11.13
N ILE A 232 -27.24 -20.62 11.92
CA ILE A 232 -26.50 -20.78 13.18
C ILE A 232 -25.11 -21.28 12.86
N ARG A 233 -24.06 -20.48 13.14
CA ARG A 233 -22.66 -20.91 12.95
C ARG A 233 -22.31 -22.01 13.96
N LYS A 234 -21.63 -23.06 13.49
CA LYS A 234 -21.14 -24.13 14.37
C LYS A 234 -20.28 -23.58 15.54
N SER A 235 -19.45 -22.57 15.33
CA SER A 235 -18.65 -21.92 16.38
C SER A 235 -19.50 -21.30 17.48
N GLU A 236 -20.64 -20.68 17.16
CA GLU A 236 -21.53 -20.01 18.13
C GLU A 236 -22.15 -20.97 19.18
N ILE A 237 -22.13 -22.27 18.92
CA ILE A 237 -22.58 -23.29 19.87
C ILE A 237 -21.45 -23.71 20.82
N PHE A 238 -20.19 -23.45 20.44
CA PHE A 238 -19.03 -23.82 21.25
C PHE A 238 -18.39 -22.65 22.01
N ASP A 239 -18.79 -21.40 21.71
CA ASP A 239 -18.16 -20.20 22.30
C ASP A 239 -18.29 -20.14 23.83
N ASP A 240 -19.35 -20.69 24.42
CA ASP A 240 -19.56 -20.76 25.85
C ASP A 240 -18.79 -21.91 26.56
N GLY A 241 -18.04 -22.71 25.79
CA GLY A 241 -17.23 -23.81 26.31
C GLY A 241 -18.00 -25.00 26.96
N ASN A 242 -19.33 -25.01 26.88
CA ASN A 242 -20.20 -25.98 27.56
C ASN A 242 -20.34 -27.31 26.81
N TYR A 243 -20.00 -27.33 25.50
CA TYR A 243 -20.27 -28.47 24.60
C TYR A 243 -19.00 -29.00 23.93
N SER A 244 -19.01 -30.28 23.53
CA SER A 244 -17.90 -30.92 22.84
C SER A 244 -18.27 -31.32 21.40
N HIS A 245 -17.26 -31.38 20.51
CA HIS A 245 -17.45 -31.86 19.14
C HIS A 245 -18.00 -33.29 19.04
N ALA A 246 -17.69 -34.16 20.01
CA ALA A 246 -18.24 -35.53 20.08
C ALA A 246 -19.76 -35.54 20.32
N GLN A 247 -20.28 -34.62 21.11
CA GLN A 247 -21.71 -34.45 21.35
C GLN A 247 -22.45 -34.01 20.09
N LEU A 248 -21.92 -33.03 19.39
CA LEU A 248 -22.48 -32.59 18.09
C LEU A 248 -22.48 -33.73 17.06
N LYS A 249 -21.34 -34.43 16.94
CA LYS A 249 -21.22 -35.57 16.03
C LYS A 249 -22.31 -36.63 16.28
N SER A 250 -22.56 -36.93 17.55
CA SER A 250 -23.64 -37.89 17.93
C SER A 250 -25.05 -37.39 17.56
N LEU A 251 -25.33 -36.08 17.67
CA LEU A 251 -26.60 -35.49 17.22
C LEU A 251 -26.77 -35.57 15.69
N ILE A 252 -25.67 -35.38 14.96
CA ILE A 252 -25.66 -35.51 13.49
C ILE A 252 -25.86 -36.97 13.06
N GLU A 253 -25.14 -37.91 13.70
CA GLU A 253 -25.28 -39.37 13.46
C GLU A 253 -26.70 -39.88 13.76
N ARG A 254 -27.41 -39.27 14.71
CA ARG A 254 -28.81 -39.54 15.01
C ARG A 254 -29.78 -38.80 14.10
N ASN A 255 -29.26 -38.07 13.12
CA ASN A 255 -30.07 -37.31 12.14
C ASN A 255 -30.93 -36.17 12.76
N LEU A 256 -30.65 -35.78 14.00
CA LEU A 256 -31.40 -34.73 14.71
C LEU A 256 -30.94 -33.33 14.32
N VAL A 257 -29.66 -33.18 13.98
CA VAL A 257 -29.02 -31.94 13.55
C VAL A 257 -28.34 -32.17 12.20
N LYS A 258 -28.53 -31.26 11.26
CA LYS A 258 -27.82 -31.24 9.98
C LYS A 258 -26.70 -30.19 10.05
N GLU A 259 -25.49 -30.61 9.70
CA GLU A 259 -24.37 -29.71 9.40
C GLU A 259 -24.36 -29.45 7.90
N TYR A 260 -24.30 -28.17 7.50
CA TYR A 260 -24.18 -27.76 6.12
C TYR A 260 -23.17 -26.64 5.97
N PHE A 261 -22.62 -26.48 4.77
CA PHE A 261 -21.57 -25.55 4.52
C PHE A 261 -22.07 -24.44 3.60
N LEU A 262 -21.87 -23.19 4.03
CA LEU A 262 -22.10 -22.02 3.20
C LEU A 262 -20.75 -21.36 2.91
N GLN A 263 -20.56 -20.94 1.68
CA GLN A 263 -19.43 -20.08 1.33
C GLN A 263 -19.60 -18.75 2.04
N LYS A 264 -18.66 -18.40 2.91
CA LYS A 264 -18.68 -17.10 3.59
C LYS A 264 -18.07 -16.05 2.68
N ASP A 265 -18.85 -15.01 2.38
CA ASP A 265 -18.33 -13.71 2.03
C ASP A 265 -17.49 -13.23 3.23
N ARG A 266 -16.17 -13.06 3.06
CA ARG A 266 -15.26 -12.69 4.13
C ARG A 266 -15.31 -11.20 4.46
N LEU A 267 -16.10 -10.45 3.70
CA LEU A 267 -16.37 -9.04 3.90
C LEU A 267 -17.69 -8.91 4.68
N GLU A 268 -17.57 -8.64 5.98
CA GLU A 268 -18.76 -8.45 6.85
C GLU A 268 -19.39 -7.09 6.54
N ALA A 269 -20.71 -7.06 6.30
CA ALA A 269 -21.49 -5.84 6.14
C ALA A 269 -21.84 -5.24 7.52
N TYR A 270 -21.72 -3.93 7.63
CA TYR A 270 -22.03 -3.16 8.85
C TYR A 270 -23.55 -3.08 9.11
N GLN A 271 -23.95 -3.16 10.39
CA GLN A 271 -25.35 -3.03 10.86
C GLN A 271 -25.47 -1.83 11.83
N GLY A 272 -25.62 -0.63 11.34
CA GLY A 272 -25.84 0.57 12.16
C GLY A 272 -26.83 1.57 11.53
N ASP A 273 -27.35 2.56 12.30
CA ASP A 273 -28.41 3.51 11.85
C ASP A 273 -27.95 4.61 10.87
N ILE A 274 -28.79 5.11 9.94
CA ILE A 274 -28.46 6.08 8.86
C ILE A 274 -28.63 7.51 9.40
N GLU A 275 -27.56 8.32 9.37
CA GLU A 275 -27.71 9.76 9.27
C GLU A 275 -28.08 10.14 7.84
N GLU A 276 -29.14 10.90 7.66
CA GLU A 276 -29.54 11.43 6.34
C GLU A 276 -28.41 12.29 5.78
N ILE A 277 -28.20 12.21 4.46
CA ILE A 277 -27.23 13.09 3.78
C ILE A 277 -27.74 14.52 3.91
N GLU A 278 -26.99 15.38 4.60
CA GLU A 278 -27.31 16.80 4.63
C GLU A 278 -27.32 17.38 3.21
N LYS A 279 -28.25 18.30 2.95
CA LYS A 279 -28.34 18.94 1.64
C LYS A 279 -27.06 19.69 1.31
N LEU A 280 -26.63 19.63 0.04
CA LEU A 280 -25.49 20.38 -0.44
C LEU A 280 -25.65 21.86 -0.17
N THR A 281 -24.58 22.52 0.28
CA THR A 281 -24.55 24.01 0.35
C THR A 281 -24.57 24.60 -1.07
N ASP A 282 -24.88 25.89 -1.19
CA ASP A 282 -24.89 26.58 -2.48
C ASP A 282 -23.53 26.47 -3.20
N GLU A 283 -22.42 26.55 -2.46
CA GLU A 283 -21.07 26.40 -3.01
C GLU A 283 -20.81 24.98 -3.51
N GLN A 284 -21.24 23.97 -2.76
CA GLN A 284 -21.11 22.56 -3.16
C GLN A 284 -22.01 22.25 -4.37
N PHE A 285 -23.21 22.82 -4.42
CA PHE A 285 -24.12 22.68 -5.56
C PHE A 285 -23.52 23.31 -6.83
N ARG A 286 -22.95 24.52 -6.73
CA ARG A 286 -22.21 25.16 -7.81
C ARG A 286 -21.05 24.27 -8.30
N ALA A 287 -20.23 23.75 -7.36
CA ALA A 287 -19.11 22.89 -7.69
C ALA A 287 -19.56 21.58 -8.37
N LYS A 288 -20.65 20.97 -7.90
CA LYS A 288 -21.25 19.79 -8.55
C LYS A 288 -21.63 20.10 -10.00
N LYS A 289 -22.30 21.24 -10.23
CA LYS A 289 -22.70 21.68 -11.58
C LYS A 289 -21.48 21.89 -12.49
N GLU A 290 -20.43 22.56 -12.00
CA GLU A 290 -19.19 22.75 -12.75
C GLU A 290 -18.49 21.42 -13.10
N ILE A 291 -18.59 20.41 -12.23
CA ILE A 291 -18.08 19.06 -12.49
C ILE A 291 -18.91 18.39 -13.58
N ASP A 292 -20.25 18.51 -13.55
CA ASP A 292 -21.12 17.93 -14.55
C ASP A 292 -20.88 18.53 -15.95
N GLU A 293 -20.73 19.84 -16.02
CA GLU A 293 -20.37 20.55 -17.25
C GLU A 293 -19.01 20.07 -17.79
N ALA A 294 -18.00 19.92 -16.92
CA ALA A 294 -16.69 19.43 -17.32
C ALA A 294 -16.76 17.98 -17.84
N PHE A 295 -17.53 17.12 -17.22
CA PHE A 295 -17.72 15.74 -17.66
C PHE A 295 -18.44 15.66 -19.00
N ALA A 296 -19.43 16.51 -19.23
CA ALA A 296 -20.10 16.63 -20.54
C ALA A 296 -19.12 17.06 -21.66
N GLU A 297 -18.10 17.87 -21.33
CA GLU A 297 -17.02 18.26 -22.23
C GLU A 297 -15.90 17.21 -22.36
N GLY A 298 -15.98 16.07 -21.66
CA GLY A 298 -14.95 15.04 -21.62
C GLY A 298 -13.68 15.44 -20.86
N LYS A 299 -13.78 16.42 -19.95
CA LYS A 299 -12.65 16.90 -19.15
C LYS A 299 -12.64 16.28 -17.75
N ASN A 300 -11.47 15.86 -17.32
CA ASN A 300 -11.23 15.49 -15.94
C ASN A 300 -11.17 16.72 -15.02
N VAL A 301 -11.41 16.52 -13.73
CA VAL A 301 -11.57 17.60 -12.75
C VAL A 301 -10.49 17.56 -11.69
N LEU A 302 -9.97 18.75 -11.33
CA LEU A 302 -9.25 19.00 -10.09
C LEU A 302 -10.18 19.73 -9.13
N LEU A 303 -10.68 19.02 -8.10
CA LEU A 303 -11.48 19.59 -7.03
C LEU A 303 -10.57 20.06 -5.90
N HIS A 304 -10.27 21.35 -5.88
CA HIS A 304 -9.50 22.01 -4.82
C HIS A 304 -10.47 22.56 -3.78
N GLY A 305 -10.53 21.95 -2.63
CA GLY A 305 -11.40 22.43 -1.54
C GLY A 305 -10.62 22.54 -0.25
N VAL A 306 -10.75 23.65 0.46
CA VAL A 306 -10.14 23.81 1.79
C VAL A 306 -10.50 22.65 2.70
N THR A 307 -9.73 22.48 3.79
CA THR A 307 -10.06 21.44 4.78
C THR A 307 -11.47 21.66 5.34
N SER A 308 -12.26 20.58 5.47
CA SER A 308 -13.66 20.63 5.91
C SER A 308 -14.61 21.41 4.97
N SER A 309 -14.31 21.55 3.68
CA SER A 309 -15.21 22.15 2.69
C SER A 309 -16.32 21.19 2.21
N GLY A 310 -16.34 19.95 2.67
CA GLY A 310 -17.33 18.95 2.28
C GLY A 310 -17.09 18.32 0.90
N LYS A 311 -15.84 18.22 0.42
CA LYS A 311 -15.48 17.49 -0.82
C LYS A 311 -16.12 16.10 -0.88
N THR A 312 -16.17 15.42 0.26
CA THR A 312 -16.75 14.09 0.40
C THR A 312 -18.21 14.04 -0.01
N HIS A 313 -19.01 15.06 0.30
CA HIS A 313 -20.43 15.11 -0.10
C HIS A 313 -20.57 15.14 -1.62
N ILE A 314 -19.71 15.92 -2.31
CA ILE A 314 -19.68 15.97 -3.77
C ILE A 314 -19.28 14.61 -4.36
N TYR A 315 -18.29 13.92 -3.74
CA TYR A 315 -17.92 12.56 -4.19
C TYR A 315 -19.10 11.61 -4.08
N LEU A 316 -19.80 11.60 -2.94
CA LEU A 316 -20.96 10.72 -2.72
C LEU A 316 -22.06 10.96 -3.75
N GLU A 317 -22.42 12.22 -4.02
CA GLU A 317 -23.37 12.57 -5.06
C GLU A 317 -22.95 12.08 -6.45
N LYS A 318 -21.67 12.27 -6.82
CA LYS A 318 -21.16 11.80 -8.12
C LYS A 318 -21.07 10.27 -8.21
N ILE A 319 -20.80 9.58 -7.09
CA ILE A 319 -20.85 8.13 -7.01
C ILE A 319 -22.27 7.63 -7.25
N GLU A 320 -23.27 8.28 -6.63
CA GLU A 320 -24.69 7.92 -6.81
C GLU A 320 -25.15 8.06 -8.27
N ASP A 321 -24.82 9.21 -8.92
CA ASP A 321 -25.15 9.45 -10.31
C ASP A 321 -24.62 8.34 -11.24
N VAL A 322 -23.37 7.88 -10.98
CA VAL A 322 -22.71 6.87 -11.80
C VAL A 322 -23.24 5.46 -11.53
N VAL A 323 -23.49 5.12 -10.27
CA VAL A 323 -24.05 3.80 -9.91
C VAL A 323 -25.49 3.67 -10.42
N ALA A 324 -26.29 4.75 -10.39
CA ALA A 324 -27.62 4.78 -10.99
C ALA A 324 -27.60 4.52 -12.51
N SER A 325 -26.47 4.79 -13.17
CA SER A 325 -26.22 4.49 -14.60
C SER A 325 -25.65 3.08 -14.82
N GLU A 326 -25.72 2.18 -13.84
CA GLU A 326 -25.20 0.80 -13.88
C GLU A 326 -23.67 0.69 -14.15
N LYS A 327 -22.89 1.75 -13.88
CA LYS A 327 -21.44 1.77 -14.05
C LYS A 327 -20.71 1.55 -12.74
N ASN A 328 -19.46 1.07 -12.84
CA ASN A 328 -18.58 0.90 -11.68
C ASN A 328 -17.91 2.23 -11.30
N VAL A 329 -17.65 2.37 -10.01
CA VAL A 329 -16.88 3.47 -9.45
C VAL A 329 -15.65 2.94 -8.74
N LEU A 330 -14.50 3.56 -8.99
CA LEU A 330 -13.27 3.33 -8.25
C LEU A 330 -12.98 4.56 -7.38
N PHE A 331 -12.99 4.36 -6.06
CA PHE A 331 -12.64 5.40 -5.10
C PHE A 331 -11.29 5.08 -4.45
N LEU A 332 -10.27 5.85 -4.80
CA LEU A 332 -8.91 5.68 -4.29
C LEU A 332 -8.65 6.58 -3.09
N LEU A 333 -8.11 5.96 -2.04
CA LEU A 333 -7.70 6.59 -0.79
C LEU A 333 -6.24 6.27 -0.51
N PRO A 334 -5.46 7.20 0.10
CA PRO A 334 -4.07 6.92 0.49
C PRO A 334 -3.98 5.78 1.50
N GLU A 335 -4.89 5.76 2.47
CA GLU A 335 -5.05 4.74 3.49
C GLU A 335 -6.53 4.52 3.83
N ILE A 336 -7.00 3.28 3.76
CA ILE A 336 -8.44 2.97 3.99
C ILE A 336 -8.84 3.11 5.48
N SER A 337 -7.90 2.94 6.40
CA SER A 337 -8.18 3.04 7.84
C SER A 337 -8.61 4.44 8.31
N LEU A 338 -8.44 5.45 7.47
CA LEU A 338 -8.63 6.86 7.86
C LEU A 338 -10.01 7.45 7.49
N THR A 339 -10.92 6.65 6.91
CA THR A 339 -12.18 7.16 6.35
C THR A 339 -13.40 6.37 6.83
N LYS A 340 -13.45 6.03 8.13
CA LYS A 340 -14.56 5.24 8.71
C LYS A 340 -15.93 5.80 8.34
N GLN A 341 -16.12 7.11 8.39
CA GLN A 341 -17.41 7.75 8.11
C GLN A 341 -17.89 7.55 6.67
N ILE A 342 -17.01 7.75 5.66
CA ILE A 342 -17.35 7.55 4.25
C ILE A 342 -17.68 6.08 3.99
N VAL A 343 -16.85 5.19 4.53
CA VAL A 343 -17.01 3.74 4.40
C VAL A 343 -18.35 3.32 5.00
N GLN A 344 -18.66 3.73 6.22
CA GLN A 344 -19.92 3.40 6.90
C GLN A 344 -21.14 3.89 6.14
N ARG A 345 -21.12 5.13 5.59
CA ARG A 345 -22.20 5.66 4.78
C ARG A 345 -22.45 4.84 3.51
N LEU A 346 -21.36 4.50 2.79
CA LEU A 346 -21.45 3.69 1.57
C LEU A 346 -21.85 2.24 1.85
N GLU A 347 -21.31 1.60 2.91
CA GLU A 347 -21.68 0.24 3.32
C GLU A 347 -23.17 0.11 3.59
N LYS A 348 -23.72 1.09 4.30
CA LYS A 348 -25.11 1.11 4.67
C LYS A 348 -26.04 1.24 3.47
N LYS A 349 -25.68 2.07 2.49
CA LYS A 349 -26.51 2.32 1.29
C LYS A 349 -26.36 1.20 0.25
N TYR A 350 -25.14 0.71 0.04
CA TYR A 350 -24.84 -0.20 -1.06
C TYR A 350 -24.57 -1.64 -0.64
N GLY A 351 -24.35 -1.90 0.65
CA GLY A 351 -24.18 -3.24 1.20
C GLY A 351 -23.22 -4.11 0.39
N LYS A 352 -23.73 -5.20 -0.18
CA LYS A 352 -22.93 -6.15 -0.97
C LYS A 352 -22.37 -5.57 -2.27
N GLN A 353 -22.87 -4.45 -2.79
CA GLN A 353 -22.36 -3.82 -4.00
C GLN A 353 -21.10 -2.98 -3.73
N LEU A 354 -20.73 -2.81 -2.46
CA LEU A 354 -19.48 -2.18 -2.04
C LEU A 354 -18.38 -3.23 -1.90
N GLY A 355 -17.17 -2.90 -2.35
CA GLY A 355 -15.98 -3.73 -2.20
C GLY A 355 -14.79 -2.93 -1.71
N PHE A 356 -13.84 -3.61 -1.05
CA PHE A 356 -12.60 -3.02 -0.55
C PHE A 356 -11.40 -3.74 -1.13
N TYR A 357 -10.34 -2.98 -1.55
CA TYR A 357 -9.11 -3.58 -2.05
C TYR A 357 -7.86 -2.86 -1.56
N HIS A 358 -7.13 -3.48 -0.63
CA HIS A 358 -5.95 -2.89 0.01
C HIS A 358 -4.91 -3.93 0.43
N GLN A 359 -3.75 -3.48 0.88
CA GLN A 359 -2.61 -4.35 1.20
C GLN A 359 -2.82 -5.26 2.42
N LYS A 360 -3.72 -4.91 3.35
CA LYS A 360 -4.02 -5.72 4.54
C LYS A 360 -4.92 -6.92 4.24
N LEU A 361 -5.57 -6.98 3.06
CA LEU A 361 -6.34 -8.15 2.64
C LEU A 361 -5.43 -9.36 2.46
N THR A 362 -5.92 -10.50 2.92
CA THR A 362 -5.32 -11.79 2.62
C THR A 362 -5.42 -12.10 1.11
N ASP A 363 -4.60 -13.02 0.62
CA ASP A 363 -4.64 -13.37 -0.79
C ASP A 363 -6.00 -13.95 -1.22
N PHE A 364 -6.65 -14.69 -0.33
CA PHE A 364 -8.00 -15.24 -0.57
C PHE A 364 -9.08 -14.16 -0.67
N GLU A 365 -9.05 -13.15 0.20
CA GLU A 365 -9.97 -12.01 0.13
C GLU A 365 -9.77 -11.22 -1.17
N ARG A 366 -8.52 -11.07 -1.63
CA ARG A 366 -8.21 -10.44 -2.92
C ARG A 366 -8.80 -11.22 -4.09
N VAL A 367 -8.73 -12.55 -4.06
CA VAL A 367 -9.36 -13.41 -5.10
C VAL A 367 -10.87 -13.25 -5.11
N GLU A 368 -11.49 -13.17 -3.94
CA GLU A 368 -12.92 -12.97 -3.81
C GLU A 368 -13.37 -11.63 -4.42
N VAL A 369 -12.69 -10.53 -4.03
CA VAL A 369 -12.96 -9.21 -4.63
C VAL A 369 -12.73 -9.24 -6.14
N TRP A 370 -11.66 -9.90 -6.61
CA TRP A 370 -11.39 -10.05 -8.04
C TRP A 370 -12.54 -10.73 -8.80
N ARG A 371 -13.05 -11.86 -8.27
CA ARG A 371 -14.16 -12.58 -8.87
C ARG A 371 -15.45 -11.75 -8.88
N ARG A 372 -15.77 -11.09 -7.77
CA ARG A 372 -16.94 -10.22 -7.66
C ARG A 372 -16.86 -9.02 -8.61
N MET A 373 -15.66 -8.44 -8.81
CA MET A 373 -15.45 -7.41 -9.81
C MET A 373 -15.65 -7.94 -11.24
N LYS A 374 -15.07 -9.11 -11.55
CA LYS A 374 -15.27 -9.78 -12.85
C LYS A 374 -16.74 -10.03 -13.15
N ASN A 375 -17.51 -10.45 -12.16
CA ASN A 375 -18.96 -10.72 -12.29
C ASN A 375 -19.83 -9.46 -12.25
N ASN A 376 -19.24 -8.28 -12.03
CA ASN A 376 -19.93 -7.00 -11.85
C ASN A 376 -20.84 -6.93 -10.61
N ASP A 377 -20.56 -7.77 -9.59
CA ASP A 377 -21.29 -7.79 -8.31
C ASP A 377 -20.92 -6.56 -7.43
N ILE A 378 -19.73 -5.99 -7.63
CA ILE A 378 -19.27 -4.77 -6.96
C ILE A 378 -19.49 -3.58 -7.90
N LYS A 379 -20.29 -2.60 -7.46
CA LYS A 379 -20.49 -1.34 -8.17
C LYS A 379 -19.55 -0.25 -7.70
N ILE A 380 -19.22 -0.23 -6.41
CA ILE A 380 -18.30 0.75 -5.81
C ILE A 380 -17.12 0.00 -5.22
N LEU A 381 -15.93 0.28 -5.70
CA LEU A 381 -14.68 -0.26 -5.16
C LEU A 381 -13.90 0.83 -4.45
N ILE A 382 -13.72 0.69 -3.14
CA ILE A 382 -12.82 1.55 -2.35
C ILE A 382 -11.47 0.85 -2.26
N GLY A 383 -10.39 1.55 -2.59
CA GLY A 383 -9.10 0.91 -2.57
C GLY A 383 -7.90 1.83 -2.50
N THR A 384 -6.73 1.21 -2.36
CA THR A 384 -5.45 1.86 -2.54
C THR A 384 -4.98 1.70 -3.99
N ARG A 385 -3.79 2.16 -4.32
CA ARG A 385 -3.24 2.12 -5.69
C ARG A 385 -3.37 0.78 -6.43
N ASN A 386 -3.39 -0.35 -5.69
CA ASN A 386 -3.49 -1.68 -6.29
C ASN A 386 -4.87 -1.94 -6.90
N ALA A 387 -5.89 -1.22 -6.47
CA ALA A 387 -7.25 -1.34 -6.98
C ALA A 387 -7.38 -0.93 -8.46
N LEU A 388 -6.44 -0.15 -9.01
CA LEU A 388 -6.38 0.21 -10.43
C LEU A 388 -6.28 -1.00 -11.38
N PHE A 389 -5.80 -2.14 -10.88
CA PHE A 389 -5.54 -3.33 -11.70
C PHE A 389 -6.69 -4.34 -11.71
N LEU A 390 -7.79 -4.07 -11.01
CA LEU A 390 -8.94 -4.97 -10.95
C LEU A 390 -9.74 -5.00 -12.26
N PRO A 391 -10.44 -6.10 -12.57
CA PRO A 391 -11.11 -6.32 -13.85
C PRO A 391 -12.48 -5.61 -13.89
N PHE A 392 -12.49 -4.29 -13.96
CA PHE A 392 -13.73 -3.52 -14.12
C PHE A 392 -14.43 -3.91 -15.43
N GLN A 393 -15.75 -4.06 -15.37
CA GLN A 393 -16.55 -4.36 -16.57
C GLN A 393 -17.05 -3.09 -17.26
N ASN A 394 -17.43 -2.07 -16.49
CA ASN A 394 -17.98 -0.82 -17.01
C ASN A 394 -17.61 0.34 -16.07
N LEU A 395 -16.31 0.68 -16.00
CA LEU A 395 -15.83 1.77 -15.14
C LEU A 395 -16.32 3.13 -15.66
N GLY A 396 -17.08 3.88 -14.83
CA GLY A 396 -17.65 5.17 -15.18
C GLY A 396 -17.04 6.36 -14.46
N LEU A 397 -16.47 6.12 -13.27
CA LEU A 397 -15.88 7.19 -12.46
C LEU A 397 -14.68 6.67 -11.67
N ILE A 398 -13.63 7.48 -11.64
CA ILE A 398 -12.51 7.32 -10.70
C ILE A 398 -12.47 8.57 -9.82
N VAL A 399 -12.47 8.39 -8.52
CA VAL A 399 -12.23 9.46 -7.54
C VAL A 399 -10.90 9.19 -6.84
N ILE A 400 -10.03 10.17 -6.78
CA ILE A 400 -8.77 10.10 -6.01
C ILE A 400 -8.83 11.20 -4.96
N ASP A 401 -9.03 10.83 -3.72
CA ASP A 401 -8.97 11.79 -2.62
C ASP A 401 -7.53 11.94 -2.12
N GLU A 402 -7.20 13.13 -1.60
CA GLU A 402 -5.84 13.51 -1.21
C GLU A 402 -4.79 13.20 -2.30
N GLU A 403 -5.05 13.64 -3.56
CA GLU A 403 -4.29 13.27 -4.76
C GLU A 403 -2.78 13.58 -4.66
N HIS A 404 -2.41 14.49 -3.76
CA HIS A 404 -1.02 14.89 -3.49
C HIS A 404 -0.27 13.89 -2.61
N ASP A 405 -0.96 12.93 -1.97
CA ASP A 405 -0.33 12.03 -1.00
C ASP A 405 0.74 11.13 -1.64
N SER A 406 1.86 11.03 -0.95
CA SER A 406 3.01 10.22 -1.38
C SER A 406 2.73 8.71 -1.44
N ALA A 407 1.67 8.22 -0.77
CA ALA A 407 1.25 6.81 -0.83
C ALA A 407 0.86 6.35 -2.24
N TYR A 408 0.44 7.30 -3.09
CA TYR A 408 0.16 7.01 -4.51
C TYR A 408 1.41 6.76 -5.35
N LYS A 409 2.61 7.02 -4.81
CA LYS A 409 3.89 6.92 -5.53
C LYS A 409 5.02 6.30 -4.69
N PRO A 410 4.84 5.08 -4.18
CA PRO A 410 5.85 4.43 -3.35
C PRO A 410 7.06 3.98 -4.20
N ARG A 411 8.23 3.89 -3.52
CA ARG A 411 9.50 3.46 -4.12
C ARG A 411 9.95 2.07 -3.67
N GLU A 412 9.17 1.40 -2.80
CA GLU A 412 9.59 0.14 -2.17
C GLU A 412 9.29 -1.09 -3.02
N VAL A 413 8.20 -1.05 -3.81
CA VAL A 413 7.70 -2.23 -4.54
C VAL A 413 7.52 -1.91 -6.02
N SER A 414 8.17 -2.71 -6.88
CA SER A 414 7.95 -2.68 -8.33
C SER A 414 6.54 -3.21 -8.69
N PRO A 415 5.90 -2.63 -9.72
CA PRO A 415 6.31 -1.51 -10.55
C PRO A 415 6.23 -0.15 -9.83
N TYR A 416 7.23 0.71 -10.09
CA TYR A 416 7.35 2.04 -9.46
C TYR A 416 6.51 3.07 -10.21
N PHE A 417 5.19 2.98 -10.12
CA PHE A 417 4.28 3.87 -10.85
C PHE A 417 3.58 4.87 -9.92
N ASN A 418 3.14 5.98 -10.49
CA ASN A 418 2.28 6.95 -9.83
C ASN A 418 0.81 6.61 -10.11
N ALA A 419 0.06 6.27 -9.05
CA ALA A 419 -1.33 5.86 -9.18
C ALA A 419 -2.23 6.96 -9.75
N LYS A 420 -1.95 8.23 -9.44
CA LYS A 420 -2.69 9.38 -9.98
C LYS A 420 -2.56 9.49 -11.50
N ASP A 421 -1.32 9.42 -12.01
CA ASP A 421 -1.07 9.49 -13.44
C ASP A 421 -1.63 8.25 -14.16
N ALA A 422 -1.48 7.07 -13.53
CA ALA A 422 -2.03 5.83 -14.02
C ALA A 422 -3.56 5.84 -14.09
N ALA A 423 -4.23 6.42 -13.09
CA ALA A 423 -5.69 6.54 -13.06
C ALA A 423 -6.23 7.42 -14.19
N GLN A 424 -5.51 8.49 -14.58
CA GLN A 424 -5.88 9.32 -15.73
C GLN A 424 -5.89 8.51 -17.03
N ILE A 425 -4.95 7.59 -17.18
CA ILE A 425 -4.87 6.72 -18.35
C ILE A 425 -5.91 5.59 -18.29
N LEU A 426 -6.12 5.01 -17.11
CA LEU A 426 -7.18 4.02 -16.93
C LEU A 426 -8.55 4.62 -17.27
N ALA A 427 -8.84 5.83 -16.78
CA ALA A 427 -10.05 6.56 -17.11
C ALA A 427 -10.23 6.73 -18.63
N LYS A 428 -9.14 7.02 -19.34
CA LYS A 428 -9.17 7.14 -20.81
C LYS A 428 -9.51 5.82 -21.50
N PHE A 429 -8.94 4.68 -21.06
CA PHE A 429 -9.24 3.38 -21.67
C PHE A 429 -10.69 2.95 -21.47
N TYR A 430 -11.28 3.28 -20.31
CA TYR A 430 -12.69 2.97 -20.02
C TYR A 430 -13.67 4.07 -20.43
N SER A 431 -13.21 5.19 -20.99
CA SER A 431 -14.02 6.38 -21.21
C SER A 431 -14.74 6.83 -19.91
N ALA A 432 -14.07 6.71 -18.79
CA ALA A 432 -14.55 7.06 -17.46
C ALA A 432 -14.16 8.51 -17.11
N ASN A 433 -14.93 9.13 -16.24
CA ASN A 433 -14.60 10.42 -15.65
C ASN A 433 -13.61 10.30 -14.51
N LEU A 434 -12.84 11.36 -14.23
CA LEU A 434 -11.88 11.39 -13.13
C LEU A 434 -12.03 12.68 -12.31
N ILE A 435 -12.08 12.52 -11.00
CA ILE A 435 -11.98 13.62 -10.00
C ILE A 435 -10.67 13.41 -9.21
N LEU A 436 -9.81 14.43 -9.23
CA LEU A 436 -8.66 14.55 -8.34
C LEU A 436 -9.04 15.53 -7.24
N GLY A 437 -9.17 15.06 -6.00
CA GLY A 437 -9.57 15.89 -4.88
C GLY A 437 -8.42 16.15 -3.91
N SER A 438 -8.30 17.37 -3.44
CA SER A 438 -7.30 17.75 -2.43
C SER A 438 -7.60 19.10 -1.79
N ALA A 439 -7.17 19.27 -0.54
CA ALA A 439 -7.09 20.58 0.10
C ALA A 439 -5.80 21.32 -0.30
N THR A 440 -4.79 20.60 -0.68
CA THR A 440 -3.46 21.11 -1.05
C THR A 440 -2.96 20.38 -2.30
N PRO A 441 -3.55 20.64 -3.48
CA PRO A 441 -3.20 19.95 -4.71
C PRO A 441 -1.70 19.91 -4.98
N SER A 442 -1.23 18.85 -5.63
CA SER A 442 0.16 18.81 -6.09
C SER A 442 0.42 19.91 -7.14
N VAL A 443 1.65 20.42 -7.17
CA VAL A 443 2.05 21.48 -8.14
C VAL A 443 1.83 21.02 -9.57
N GLU A 444 2.00 19.72 -9.84
CA GLU A 444 1.74 19.11 -11.14
C GLU A 444 0.28 19.17 -11.54
N SER A 445 -0.65 18.83 -10.61
CA SER A 445 -2.11 18.88 -10.88
C SER A 445 -2.60 20.31 -11.01
N TYR A 446 -2.11 21.23 -10.17
CA TYR A 446 -2.41 22.65 -10.27
C TYR A 446 -1.96 23.25 -11.61
N TYR A 447 -0.75 22.89 -12.06
CA TYR A 447 -0.25 23.32 -13.37
C TYR A 447 -1.09 22.79 -14.53
N LEU A 448 -1.55 21.55 -14.47
CA LEU A 448 -2.43 20.97 -15.50
C LEU A 448 -3.79 21.70 -15.52
N ALA A 449 -4.31 22.09 -14.37
CA ALA A 449 -5.54 22.89 -14.27
C ALA A 449 -5.33 24.31 -14.85
N LYS A 450 -4.23 24.99 -14.51
CA LYS A 450 -3.90 26.31 -15.12
C LYS A 450 -3.66 26.22 -16.64
N LYS A 451 -3.34 25.05 -17.18
CA LYS A 451 -3.21 24.78 -18.62
C LYS A 451 -4.51 24.24 -19.25
N GLU A 452 -5.62 24.31 -18.54
CA GLU A 452 -6.95 23.86 -18.98
C GLU A 452 -7.02 22.37 -19.41
N LYS A 453 -6.02 21.56 -18.99
CA LYS A 453 -6.03 20.11 -19.19
C LYS A 453 -6.85 19.37 -18.15
N LEU A 454 -7.12 20.00 -17.02
CA LEU A 454 -8.07 19.64 -16.01
C LEU A 454 -8.99 20.83 -15.79
N LYS A 455 -10.30 20.59 -15.59
CA LYS A 455 -11.19 21.63 -15.08
C LYS A 455 -10.85 21.90 -13.62
N TYR A 456 -10.56 23.14 -13.30
CA TYR A 456 -10.34 23.57 -11.91
C TYR A 456 -11.66 23.95 -11.27
N VAL A 457 -12.01 23.29 -10.18
CA VAL A 457 -13.21 23.57 -9.37
C VAL A 457 -12.74 23.87 -7.95
N LEU A 458 -13.11 25.04 -7.41
CA LEU A 458 -12.67 25.51 -6.10
C LEU A 458 -13.83 25.50 -5.11
N LEU A 459 -13.61 24.94 -3.93
CA LEU A 459 -14.41 25.12 -2.73
C LEU A 459 -13.59 25.94 -1.72
N ALA A 460 -13.87 27.23 -1.65
CA ALA A 460 -13.07 28.18 -0.89
C ALA A 460 -13.46 28.24 0.59
N GLU A 461 -14.67 27.83 0.95
CA GLU A 461 -15.24 27.96 2.27
C GLU A 461 -15.31 26.63 3.01
N ARG A 462 -15.17 26.67 4.33
CA ARG A 462 -15.47 25.53 5.19
C ARG A 462 -16.98 25.32 5.27
N PHE A 463 -17.40 24.06 5.43
CA PHE A 463 -18.80 23.75 5.71
C PHE A 463 -19.28 24.53 6.95
N GLY A 464 -20.46 25.14 6.88
CA GLY A 464 -21.01 25.98 7.95
C GLY A 464 -20.39 27.40 8.04
N ASN A 465 -19.65 27.86 7.02
CA ASN A 465 -19.00 29.20 6.98
C ASN A 465 -18.01 29.44 8.14
N VAL A 466 -17.42 28.39 8.67
CA VAL A 466 -16.43 28.46 9.76
C VAL A 466 -15.14 29.08 9.25
N LYS A 467 -14.61 30.06 9.98
CA LYS A 467 -13.35 30.75 9.61
C LYS A 467 -12.17 29.80 9.58
N LEU A 468 -11.21 30.09 8.69
CA LEU A 468 -9.91 29.41 8.69
C LEU A 468 -9.09 29.85 9.91
N PRO A 469 -8.19 28.99 10.43
CA PRO A 469 -7.38 29.33 11.62
C PRO A 469 -6.41 30.47 11.35
N GLU A 470 -6.08 31.22 12.41
CA GLU A 470 -5.06 32.27 12.36
C GLU A 470 -3.66 31.69 12.50
N PHE A 471 -2.73 32.17 11.65
CA PHE A 471 -1.34 31.72 11.67
C PHE A 471 -0.44 32.74 12.35
N GLU A 472 0.35 32.28 13.30
CA GLU A 472 1.37 33.06 13.96
C GLU A 472 2.77 32.45 13.83
N LEU A 473 3.75 33.26 13.37
CA LEU A 473 5.15 32.85 13.27
C LEU A 473 5.90 33.32 14.51
N ILE A 474 6.61 32.41 15.16
CA ILE A 474 7.49 32.70 16.30
C ILE A 474 8.93 32.58 15.82
N ASN A 475 9.70 33.70 15.96
CA ASN A 475 11.14 33.68 15.71
C ASN A 475 11.86 32.97 16.86
N PHE A 476 12.11 31.67 16.70
CA PHE A 476 12.70 30.84 17.74
C PHE A 476 14.13 31.29 18.11
N LYS A 477 14.89 31.90 17.18
CA LYS A 477 16.22 32.44 17.45
C LYS A 477 16.17 33.64 18.39
N GLU A 478 15.27 34.60 18.18
CA GLU A 478 15.08 35.76 19.06
C GLU A 478 14.62 35.35 20.46
N GLU A 479 13.69 34.38 20.54
CA GLU A 479 13.24 33.83 21.83
C GLU A 479 14.37 33.12 22.56
N GLN A 480 15.24 32.40 21.85
CA GLN A 480 16.43 31.75 22.41
C GLN A 480 17.46 32.78 22.91
N ASP A 481 17.79 33.76 22.09
CA ASP A 481 18.74 34.83 22.44
C ASP A 481 18.25 35.64 23.65
N SER A 482 16.93 35.81 23.76
CA SER A 482 16.27 36.47 24.90
C SER A 482 16.06 35.55 26.12
N LYS A 483 16.52 34.27 26.08
CA LYS A 483 16.35 33.27 27.14
C LYS A 483 14.87 33.00 27.48
N LYS A 484 13.98 33.15 26.51
CA LYS A 484 12.54 32.92 26.63
C LYS A 484 12.13 31.55 26.06
N ILE A 485 12.93 30.52 26.26
CA ILE A 485 12.68 29.17 25.82
C ILE A 485 12.82 28.17 26.97
N ILE A 486 12.03 27.09 26.91
CA ILE A 486 12.22 25.88 27.72
C ILE A 486 12.32 24.72 26.74
N GLY A 487 13.51 24.14 26.61
CA GLY A 487 13.77 23.06 25.66
C GLY A 487 13.47 23.45 24.20
N ASN A 488 12.48 22.81 23.61
CA ASN A 488 12.07 23.06 22.23
C ASN A 488 10.90 24.04 22.07
N PHE A 489 10.46 24.68 23.18
CA PHE A 489 9.28 25.54 23.20
C PHE A 489 9.64 26.96 23.66
N SER A 490 9.09 27.96 22.97
CA SER A 490 9.11 29.34 23.44
C SER A 490 8.11 29.52 24.57
N LEU A 491 8.38 30.43 25.51
CA LEU A 491 7.46 30.78 26.60
C LEU A 491 6.11 31.22 26.04
N LYS A 492 6.11 31.96 24.94
CA LYS A 492 4.89 32.38 24.25
C LYS A 492 4.02 31.19 23.83
N LEU A 493 4.64 30.16 23.22
CA LEU A 493 3.89 28.96 22.81
C LEU A 493 3.37 28.18 24.01
N ILE A 494 4.17 28.05 25.07
CA ILE A 494 3.75 27.40 26.33
C ILE A 494 2.54 28.11 26.93
N ASP A 495 2.55 29.44 26.97
CA ASP A 495 1.45 30.25 27.52
C ASP A 495 0.15 30.09 26.67
N GLU A 496 0.27 30.04 25.37
CA GLU A 496 -0.94 29.79 24.50
C GLU A 496 -1.50 28.38 24.69
N ILE A 497 -0.65 27.36 24.81
CA ILE A 497 -1.12 26.00 25.13
C ILE A 497 -1.86 25.98 26.47
N LYS A 498 -1.31 26.64 27.52
CA LYS A 498 -1.95 26.74 28.85
C LYS A 498 -3.34 27.38 28.77
N LYS A 499 -3.47 28.49 28.02
CA LYS A 499 -4.75 29.17 27.83
C LYS A 499 -5.83 28.26 27.21
N GLU A 500 -5.45 27.44 26.23
CA GLU A 500 -6.43 26.53 25.61
C GLU A 500 -6.78 25.37 26.55
N LEU A 501 -5.82 24.84 27.30
CA LEU A 501 -6.05 23.81 28.33
C LEU A 501 -6.98 24.33 29.45
N GLU A 502 -6.82 25.59 29.92
CA GLU A 502 -7.71 26.22 30.90
C GLU A 502 -9.16 26.30 30.42
N LYS A 503 -9.34 26.43 29.07
CA LYS A 503 -10.68 26.40 28.43
C LYS A 503 -11.20 24.99 28.19
N LYS A 504 -10.47 23.94 28.62
CA LYS A 504 -10.74 22.52 28.33
C LYS A 504 -10.78 22.23 26.83
N LYS A 505 -9.90 22.89 26.06
CA LYS A 505 -9.72 22.67 24.63
C LYS A 505 -8.46 21.83 24.38
N GLN A 506 -8.51 21.03 23.32
CA GLN A 506 -7.41 20.15 22.93
C GLN A 506 -6.36 20.90 22.10
N THR A 507 -5.10 20.50 22.28
CA THR A 507 -3.96 21.02 21.53
C THR A 507 -3.31 19.89 20.72
N MET A 508 -2.97 20.18 19.47
CA MET A 508 -2.24 19.26 18.58
C MET A 508 -0.84 19.76 18.30
N ILE A 509 0.19 18.95 18.56
CA ILE A 509 1.59 19.28 18.34
C ILE A 509 2.15 18.45 17.21
N LEU A 510 2.44 19.09 16.08
CA LEU A 510 3.06 18.45 14.93
C LEU A 510 4.58 18.48 15.03
N HIS A 511 5.20 17.31 15.08
CA HIS A 511 6.64 17.16 14.96
C HIS A 511 6.96 16.15 13.83
N ASN A 512 7.17 16.67 12.61
CA ASN A 512 7.40 15.83 11.44
C ASN A 512 8.88 15.54 11.21
N ARG A 513 9.47 14.71 12.07
CA ARG A 513 10.83 14.25 11.85
C ARG A 513 10.89 12.73 11.73
N ARG A 514 10.63 12.22 10.51
CA ARG A 514 11.14 10.91 10.07
C ARG A 514 12.62 11.10 9.71
N GLY A 515 13.55 10.63 10.55
CA GLY A 515 14.94 10.54 10.14
C GLY A 515 16.01 11.20 11.00
N TYR A 516 15.64 11.92 12.06
CA TYR A 516 16.60 12.20 13.14
C TYR A 516 16.05 11.57 14.43
N ALA A 517 16.15 10.29 14.41
CA ALA A 517 16.07 9.48 15.58
C ALA A 517 17.13 9.93 16.58
N ASN A 518 16.92 9.69 17.86
CA ASN A 518 17.91 9.93 18.88
C ASN A 518 19.24 9.31 18.45
N VAL A 519 20.19 10.14 18.07
CA VAL A 519 21.52 9.74 17.65
C VAL A 519 22.43 9.83 18.86
N VAL A 520 23.18 8.81 19.11
CA VAL A 520 24.24 8.86 20.12
C VAL A 520 25.47 9.47 19.46
N GLU A 521 25.79 10.71 19.83
CA GLU A 521 26.94 11.46 19.36
C GLU A 521 27.98 11.63 20.45
N CYS A 522 29.24 11.47 20.12
CA CYS A 522 30.33 11.80 21.04
C CYS A 522 30.61 13.29 21.04
N GLU A 523 30.45 13.98 22.19
CA GLU A 523 30.74 15.41 22.31
C GLU A 523 32.20 15.74 22.10
N THR A 524 33.12 14.82 22.37
CA THR A 524 34.55 15.02 22.25
C THR A 524 35.06 14.99 20.80
N CYS A 525 34.53 14.08 19.96
CA CYS A 525 35.04 13.86 18.60
C CYS A 525 34.01 13.87 17.49
N GLY A 526 32.72 14.10 17.80
CA GLY A 526 31.63 14.14 16.85
C GLY A 526 31.27 12.77 16.25
N TYR A 527 31.77 11.67 16.81
CA TYR A 527 31.46 10.32 16.30
C TYR A 527 30.01 9.98 16.53
N VAL A 528 29.36 9.43 15.49
CA VAL A 528 28.00 8.86 15.53
C VAL A 528 28.02 7.41 15.08
N ASN A 529 27.14 6.57 15.63
CA ASN A 529 27.08 5.17 15.28
C ASN A 529 26.35 4.94 13.95
N TYR A 530 27.07 4.40 12.98
CA TYR A 530 26.52 3.98 11.69
C TYR A 530 26.16 2.50 11.68
N CYS A 531 25.13 2.17 10.92
CA CYS A 531 24.76 0.77 10.66
C CYS A 531 25.84 0.10 9.80
N SER A 532 26.32 -1.07 10.22
CA SER A 532 27.33 -1.82 9.45
C SER A 532 26.82 -2.33 8.10
N ASN A 533 25.50 -2.49 7.94
CA ASN A 533 24.86 -2.99 6.72
C ASN A 533 24.39 -1.86 5.80
N CYS A 534 24.17 -0.66 6.37
CA CYS A 534 23.65 0.51 5.69
C CYS A 534 24.54 1.72 6.04
N ASP A 535 24.71 2.62 5.10
CA ASP A 535 25.48 3.85 5.32
C ASP A 535 24.59 4.94 5.93
N VAL A 536 23.93 4.61 7.05
CA VAL A 536 23.01 5.47 7.78
C VAL A 536 23.29 5.42 9.26
N VAL A 537 23.04 6.53 9.93
CA VAL A 537 23.15 6.61 11.39
C VAL A 537 22.08 5.73 12.03
N MET A 538 22.46 4.98 13.08
CA MET A 538 21.52 4.16 13.84
C MET A 538 20.72 5.01 14.81
N THR A 539 19.45 4.68 14.92
CA THR A 539 18.50 5.30 15.86
C THR A 539 18.62 4.66 17.23
N TYR A 540 18.77 5.46 18.28
CA TYR A 540 18.66 4.99 19.65
C TYR A 540 17.22 5.00 20.13
N HIS A 541 16.73 3.87 20.58
CA HIS A 541 15.41 3.68 21.18
C HIS A 541 15.55 3.60 22.70
N LYS A 542 15.21 4.68 23.39
CA LYS A 542 15.39 4.82 24.85
C LYS A 542 14.62 3.75 25.63
N PHE A 543 13.40 3.43 25.22
CA PHE A 543 12.55 2.44 25.92
C PHE A 543 13.16 1.02 25.92
N SER A 544 13.74 0.59 24.79
CA SER A 544 14.41 -0.72 24.67
C SER A 544 15.90 -0.67 24.95
N ASN A 545 16.48 0.51 25.19
CA ASN A 545 17.93 0.76 25.34
C ASN A 545 18.78 0.17 24.21
N GLU A 546 18.22 0.14 22.98
CA GLU A 546 18.85 -0.42 21.79
C GLU A 546 19.02 0.62 20.70
N MET A 547 20.11 0.50 19.97
CA MET A 547 20.29 1.23 18.69
C MET A 547 19.75 0.34 17.55
N LYS A 548 18.94 0.91 16.66
CA LYS A 548 18.31 0.19 15.56
C LYS A 548 18.46 0.91 14.23
N CYS A 549 18.79 0.16 13.19
CA CYS A 549 18.70 0.66 11.83
C CYS A 549 17.27 0.45 11.29
N HIS A 550 16.59 1.54 10.95
CA HIS A 550 15.22 1.48 10.42
C HIS A 550 15.13 0.96 8.97
N TYR A 551 16.25 0.80 8.27
CA TYR A 551 16.30 0.28 6.92
C TYR A 551 16.45 -1.24 6.85
N CYS A 552 17.38 -1.80 7.65
CA CYS A 552 17.66 -3.25 7.63
C CYS A 552 17.27 -3.98 8.91
N GLY A 553 16.78 -3.26 9.93
CA GLY A 553 16.40 -3.83 11.21
C GLY A 553 17.56 -4.25 12.10
N GLN A 554 18.83 -4.02 11.71
CA GLN A 554 20.00 -4.34 12.55
C GLN A 554 19.90 -3.65 13.89
N LYS A 555 20.16 -4.39 14.97
CA LYS A 555 20.18 -3.90 16.34
C LYS A 555 21.60 -3.90 16.86
N ALA A 556 21.91 -2.93 17.73
CA ALA A 556 23.15 -2.85 18.49
C ALA A 556 22.85 -2.27 19.88
N SER A 557 23.68 -2.58 20.87
CA SER A 557 23.58 -1.94 22.19
C SER A 557 24.14 -0.52 22.14
N LYS A 558 23.61 0.38 22.96
CA LYS A 558 24.19 1.71 23.16
C LYS A 558 25.61 1.58 23.71
N PRO A 559 26.64 2.14 23.05
CA PRO A 559 27.99 2.08 23.56
C PRO A 559 28.11 2.85 24.89
N LYS A 560 28.90 2.35 25.83
CA LYS A 560 29.22 3.04 27.11
C LYS A 560 30.30 4.11 26.91
N THR A 561 31.22 3.86 25.99
CA THR A 561 32.32 4.78 25.62
C THR A 561 32.33 4.94 24.10
N CYS A 562 32.83 6.05 23.63
CA CYS A 562 32.98 6.32 22.20
C CYS A 562 33.87 5.27 21.51
N PRO A 563 33.41 4.58 20.48
CA PRO A 563 34.24 3.59 19.76
C PRO A 563 35.46 4.21 19.06
N LYS A 564 35.45 5.55 18.82
CA LYS A 564 36.53 6.23 18.11
C LYS A 564 37.57 6.86 19.05
N CYS A 565 37.16 7.54 20.12
CA CYS A 565 38.07 8.26 21.01
C CYS A 565 38.02 7.81 22.46
N HIS A 566 37.25 6.78 22.78
CA HIS A 566 37.09 6.18 24.11
C HIS A 566 36.54 7.15 25.21
N SER A 567 36.08 8.34 24.85
CA SER A 567 35.44 9.28 25.77
C SER A 567 34.11 8.72 26.29
N GLU A 568 33.78 8.98 27.56
CA GLU A 568 32.48 8.66 28.15
C GLU A 568 31.39 9.68 27.82
N ASN A 569 31.78 10.84 27.25
CA ASN A 569 30.87 11.93 26.91
C ASN A 569 30.07 11.61 25.63
N LEU A 570 29.11 10.70 25.78
CA LEU A 570 28.15 10.35 24.73
C LEU A 570 26.84 11.05 25.04
N ASN A 571 26.43 11.94 24.13
CA ASN A 571 25.16 12.65 24.26
C ASN A 571 24.14 12.14 23.25
N GLU A 572 22.88 12.11 23.70
CA GLU A 572 21.75 11.78 22.84
C GLU A 572 21.30 13.04 22.13
N ARG A 573 21.64 13.17 20.84
CA ARG A 573 21.22 14.27 19.99
C ARG A 573 20.13 13.84 19.03
N GLY A 574 19.15 14.68 18.83
CA GLY A 574 18.03 14.49 17.94
C GLY A 574 16.72 14.68 18.66
N VAL A 575 15.86 15.55 18.16
CA VAL A 575 14.54 15.74 18.72
C VAL A 575 13.60 14.82 17.99
N GLY A 576 13.29 13.67 18.56
CA GLY A 576 12.24 12.76 18.06
C GLY A 576 10.88 13.12 18.65
N VAL A 577 9.81 12.56 18.08
CA VAL A 577 8.45 12.70 18.62
C VAL A 577 8.35 12.24 20.07
N GLU A 578 9.11 11.20 20.46
CA GLU A 578 9.19 10.73 21.85
C GLU A 578 9.72 11.81 22.80
N GLN A 579 10.78 12.51 22.39
CA GLN A 579 11.37 13.57 23.21
C GLN A 579 10.42 14.77 23.35
N ILE A 580 9.75 15.17 22.26
CA ILE A 580 8.71 16.22 22.32
C ILE A 580 7.58 15.80 23.25
N HIS A 581 7.13 14.55 23.18
CA HIS A 581 6.12 14.00 24.07
C HIS A 581 6.56 14.05 25.54
N GLU A 582 7.77 13.55 25.87
CA GLU A 582 8.34 13.62 27.24
C GLU A 582 8.49 15.06 27.75
N GLU A 583 8.87 15.97 26.86
CA GLU A 583 9.04 17.39 27.21
C GLU A 583 7.69 18.05 27.47
N VAL A 584 6.69 17.80 26.64
CA VAL A 584 5.32 18.30 26.82
C VAL A 584 4.70 17.74 28.10
N SER A 585 4.84 16.44 28.38
CA SER A 585 4.35 15.84 29.63
C SER A 585 5.00 16.43 30.88
N ARG A 586 6.26 16.92 30.78
CA ARG A 586 6.92 17.64 31.90
C ARG A 586 6.45 19.07 32.03
N LEU A 587 6.16 19.76 30.92
CA LEU A 587 5.66 21.13 30.90
C LEU A 587 4.22 21.24 31.39
N PHE A 588 3.43 20.20 31.16
CA PHE A 588 1.99 20.12 31.49
C PHE A 588 1.67 18.84 32.29
N PRO A 589 2.13 18.73 33.56
CA PRO A 589 2.03 17.50 34.34
C PRO A 589 0.61 17.11 34.72
N ASP A 590 -0.32 18.08 34.72
CA ASP A 590 -1.74 17.87 35.05
C ASP A 590 -2.60 17.54 33.80
N SER A 591 -1.98 17.45 32.62
CA SER A 591 -2.69 17.18 31.36
C SER A 591 -2.36 15.80 30.83
N GLU A 592 -3.37 15.16 30.22
CA GLU A 592 -3.20 13.87 29.51
C GLU A 592 -2.59 14.09 28.13
N VAL A 593 -1.36 13.62 27.95
CA VAL A 593 -0.58 13.77 26.71
C VAL A 593 -0.45 12.44 25.99
N ASP A 594 -1.02 12.33 24.80
CA ASP A 594 -0.95 11.13 24.00
C ASP A 594 -0.07 11.28 22.76
N ARG A 595 0.52 10.16 22.33
CA ARG A 595 1.43 10.11 21.18
C ARG A 595 0.84 9.34 20.01
N MET A 596 0.84 9.96 18.80
CA MET A 596 0.38 9.35 17.56
C MET A 596 1.48 9.32 16.50
N ASP A 597 2.18 8.21 16.39
CA ASP A 597 3.18 7.94 15.37
C ASP A 597 3.15 6.46 14.91
N VAL A 598 3.95 6.13 13.89
CA VAL A 598 3.99 4.76 13.33
C VAL A 598 4.40 3.71 14.38
N ASP A 599 5.26 4.06 15.33
CA ASP A 599 5.76 3.10 16.32
C ASP A 599 4.73 2.86 17.44
N SER A 600 4.05 3.90 17.91
CA SER A 600 2.97 3.80 18.89
C SER A 600 1.74 3.06 18.34
N MET A 601 1.49 3.15 17.03
CA MET A 601 0.32 2.56 16.36
C MET A 601 0.54 1.14 15.79
N ARG A 602 1.65 0.47 16.11
CA ARG A 602 1.93 -0.91 15.61
C ARG A 602 1.04 -2.00 16.18
N LYS A 603 0.51 -1.81 17.37
CA LYS A 603 -0.38 -2.80 18.01
C LYS A 603 -1.74 -2.79 17.33
N LYS A 604 -2.34 -3.98 17.18
CA LYS A 604 -3.71 -4.11 16.66
C LYS A 604 -4.67 -3.31 17.54
N PHE A 605 -5.54 -2.52 16.95
CA PHE A 605 -6.50 -1.63 17.61
C PHE A 605 -5.92 -0.45 18.43
N ALA A 606 -4.60 -0.19 18.36
CA ALA A 606 -4.02 0.95 19.09
C ALA A 606 -4.53 2.29 18.53
N TYR A 607 -4.71 2.35 17.20
CA TYR A 607 -5.23 3.52 16.52
C TYR A 607 -6.69 3.82 16.88
N GLU A 608 -7.53 2.78 16.86
CA GLU A 608 -8.95 2.89 17.18
C GLU A 608 -9.17 3.34 18.63
N LYS A 609 -8.43 2.77 19.58
CA LYS A 609 -8.51 3.14 21.00
C LYS A 609 -8.07 4.57 21.26
N LEU A 610 -6.98 5.01 20.62
CA LEU A 610 -6.52 6.38 20.75
C LEU A 610 -7.51 7.37 20.13
N TYR A 611 -8.08 7.01 18.99
CA TYR A 611 -9.11 7.80 18.33
C TYR A 611 -10.32 8.02 19.25
N GLU A 612 -10.88 6.95 19.84
CA GLU A 612 -11.99 7.00 20.78
C GLU A 612 -11.65 7.88 21.99
N LYS A 613 -10.47 7.72 22.58
CA LYS A 613 -9.98 8.52 23.71
C LYS A 613 -9.92 10.02 23.39
N ILE A 614 -9.46 10.39 22.19
CA ILE A 614 -9.41 11.79 21.74
C ILE A 614 -10.81 12.34 21.50
N GLU A 615 -11.69 11.56 20.87
CA GLU A 615 -13.07 11.94 20.55
C GLU A 615 -13.90 12.14 21.83
N GLU A 616 -13.70 11.29 22.85
CA GLU A 616 -14.32 11.39 24.17
C GLU A 616 -13.76 12.54 25.03
N GLY A 617 -12.68 13.22 24.56
CA GLY A 617 -12.09 14.33 25.28
C GLY A 617 -11.17 13.94 26.46
N GLU A 618 -10.78 12.67 26.53
CA GLU A 618 -9.87 12.18 27.58
C GLU A 618 -8.39 12.57 27.32
N THR A 619 -8.04 12.99 26.11
CA THR A 619 -6.72 13.46 25.72
C THR A 619 -6.72 14.99 25.62
N ASP A 620 -5.84 15.68 26.33
CA ASP A 620 -5.69 17.14 26.31
C ASP A 620 -4.71 17.59 25.21
N ILE A 621 -3.58 16.88 25.06
CA ILE A 621 -2.53 17.23 24.11
C ILE A 621 -2.16 16.01 23.27
N ILE A 622 -2.21 16.15 21.95
CA ILE A 622 -1.82 15.12 20.99
C ILE A 622 -0.47 15.51 20.40
N VAL A 623 0.56 14.69 20.61
CA VAL A 623 1.88 14.87 19.99
C VAL A 623 2.07 13.83 18.88
N GLY A 624 2.30 14.27 17.64
CA GLY A 624 2.44 13.29 16.58
C GLY A 624 3.20 13.72 15.34
N THR A 625 3.38 12.75 14.45
CA THR A 625 4.00 12.95 13.13
C THR A 625 2.93 13.25 12.07
N GLN A 626 3.26 13.08 10.79
CA GLN A 626 2.33 13.18 9.68
C GLN A 626 1.02 12.35 9.87
N MET A 627 0.99 11.37 10.78
CA MET A 627 -0.23 10.59 11.04
C MET A 627 -1.37 11.43 11.60
N ILE A 628 -1.08 12.47 12.41
CA ILE A 628 -2.11 13.35 12.98
C ILE A 628 -2.79 14.26 11.94
N SER A 629 -2.19 14.41 10.75
CA SER A 629 -2.75 15.23 9.68
C SER A 629 -3.82 14.51 8.85
N LYS A 630 -3.88 13.16 8.92
CA LYS A 630 -4.66 12.34 7.99
C LYS A 630 -5.95 11.82 8.61
N GLY A 631 -7.07 12.02 7.93
CA GLY A 631 -8.34 11.29 8.10
C GLY A 631 -9.00 11.32 9.48
N LEU A 632 -8.56 12.21 10.37
CA LEU A 632 -9.09 12.36 11.72
C LEU A 632 -9.96 13.61 11.80
N ASP A 633 -11.17 13.44 12.23
CA ASP A 633 -12.08 14.56 12.54
C ASP A 633 -12.19 14.69 14.05
N PHE A 634 -11.54 15.71 14.59
CA PHE A 634 -11.58 16.06 16.00
C PHE A 634 -12.20 17.45 16.14
N ASP A 635 -13.27 17.52 16.91
CA ASP A 635 -14.10 18.71 17.01
C ASP A 635 -13.58 19.72 18.04
N ASN A 636 -12.76 19.27 19.00
CA ASN A 636 -12.34 20.05 20.15
C ASN A 636 -10.91 20.61 20.07
N ILE A 637 -10.22 20.44 18.94
CA ILE A 637 -8.88 20.99 18.74
C ILE A 637 -8.95 22.47 18.38
N GLU A 638 -8.43 23.36 19.24
CA GLU A 638 -8.37 24.80 19.01
C GLU A 638 -6.98 25.30 18.66
N LEU A 639 -5.93 24.63 19.13
CA LEU A 639 -4.56 25.03 18.89
C LEU A 639 -3.75 23.96 18.19
N VAL A 640 -3.04 24.35 17.14
CA VAL A 640 -2.02 23.55 16.47
C VAL A 640 -0.65 24.20 16.67
N ALA A 641 0.30 23.45 17.21
CA ALA A 641 1.67 23.89 17.44
C ALA A 641 2.66 23.14 16.57
N ILE A 642 3.60 23.84 15.96
CA ILE A 642 4.68 23.28 15.15
C ILE A 642 6.02 23.81 15.70
N PRO A 643 6.62 23.12 16.67
CA PRO A 643 7.76 23.66 17.43
C PRO A 643 9.08 23.70 16.64
N ARG A 644 9.19 22.98 15.52
CA ARG A 644 10.41 22.91 14.71
C ARG A 644 10.10 22.81 13.22
N ALA A 645 9.53 23.85 12.64
CA ALA A 645 9.07 23.86 11.25
C ALA A 645 10.23 23.74 10.23
N ASP A 646 11.41 24.31 10.55
CA ASP A 646 12.57 24.26 9.65
C ASP A 646 12.98 22.84 9.24
N SER A 647 12.75 21.86 10.12
CA SER A 647 13.07 20.46 9.85
C SER A 647 12.36 19.89 8.62
N MET A 648 11.25 20.49 8.21
CA MET A 648 10.49 20.07 7.02
C MET A 648 11.11 20.61 5.73
N LEU A 649 11.81 21.73 5.78
CA LEU A 649 12.44 22.37 4.63
C LEU A 649 13.81 21.76 4.28
N TYR A 650 14.55 21.28 5.28
CA TYR A 650 15.91 20.76 5.08
C TYR A 650 15.98 19.31 4.65
N VAL A 651 15.05 18.88 3.83
CA VAL A 651 15.04 17.56 3.20
C VAL A 651 15.64 17.67 1.79
N GLN A 652 16.52 16.74 1.41
CA GLN A 652 17.14 16.72 0.08
C GLN A 652 16.12 16.22 -0.99
N ASP A 653 15.06 16.98 -1.19
CA ASP A 653 14.02 16.73 -2.19
C ASP A 653 13.52 18.09 -2.70
N PHE A 654 13.41 18.25 -4.01
CA PHE A 654 12.89 19.49 -4.60
C PHE A 654 11.42 19.78 -4.25
N ARG A 655 10.73 18.83 -3.65
CA ARG A 655 9.37 18.97 -3.12
C ARG A 655 9.33 19.32 -1.64
N ALA A 656 10.47 19.58 -1.00
CA ALA A 656 10.51 19.80 0.45
C ALA A 656 9.58 20.94 0.88
N GLU A 657 9.63 22.06 0.20
CA GLU A 657 8.78 23.22 0.48
C GLU A 657 7.30 22.94 0.25
N GLU A 658 6.97 22.31 -0.88
CA GLU A 658 5.61 21.90 -1.20
C GLU A 658 5.05 20.95 -0.14
N ARG A 659 5.83 19.96 0.29
CA ARG A 659 5.41 19.01 1.34
C ARG A 659 5.26 19.68 2.71
N ALA A 660 6.11 20.65 3.02
CA ALA A 660 5.97 21.44 4.24
C ALA A 660 4.66 22.24 4.21
N TYR A 661 4.38 22.92 3.10
CA TYR A 661 3.10 23.61 2.89
C TYR A 661 1.90 22.66 3.03
N GLN A 662 1.91 21.53 2.35
CA GLN A 662 0.83 20.55 2.37
C GLN A 662 0.56 20.05 3.80
N LEU A 663 1.62 19.65 4.52
CA LEU A 663 1.50 19.12 5.87
C LEU A 663 1.04 20.18 6.87
N ILE A 664 1.62 21.38 6.83
CA ILE A 664 1.22 22.48 7.71
C ILE A 664 -0.26 22.83 7.47
N THR A 665 -0.67 22.99 6.21
CA THR A 665 -2.05 23.34 5.86
C THR A 665 -3.05 22.26 6.28
N GLN A 666 -2.70 20.96 6.10
CA GLN A 666 -3.56 19.86 6.51
C GLN A 666 -3.76 19.79 8.02
N VAL A 667 -2.66 19.91 8.79
CA VAL A 667 -2.76 19.89 10.26
C VAL A 667 -3.46 21.14 10.77
N SER A 668 -3.16 22.30 10.18
CA SER A 668 -3.83 23.56 10.52
C SER A 668 -5.33 23.51 10.31
N GLY A 669 -5.76 22.76 9.29
CA GLY A 669 -7.19 22.53 9.04
C GLY A 669 -7.92 21.78 10.16
N ARG A 670 -7.20 21.23 11.15
CA ARG A 670 -7.78 20.60 12.33
C ARG A 670 -8.17 21.60 13.42
N ALA A 671 -7.52 22.78 13.47
CA ALA A 671 -7.79 23.80 14.46
C ALA A 671 -9.11 24.52 14.17
N GLY A 672 -9.92 24.71 15.23
CA GLY A 672 -11.14 25.53 15.21
C GLY A 672 -12.18 25.07 14.18
N ARG A 673 -12.41 23.77 14.02
CA ARG A 673 -13.36 23.25 13.03
C ARG A 673 -14.82 23.64 13.30
N ILE A 674 -15.17 23.76 14.58
CA ILE A 674 -16.52 24.11 15.01
C ILE A 674 -16.57 25.58 15.44
N SER A 675 -15.61 26.00 16.24
CA SER A 675 -15.59 27.35 16.82
C SER A 675 -15.29 28.46 15.82
N GLY A 676 -14.43 28.18 14.82
CA GLY A 676 -13.85 29.20 13.94
C GLY A 676 -12.80 30.11 14.62
N GLU A 677 -12.35 29.75 15.83
CA GLU A 677 -11.34 30.50 16.61
C GLU A 677 -9.97 29.80 16.65
N GLY A 678 -9.74 28.84 15.75
CA GLY A 678 -8.54 28.04 15.68
C GLY A 678 -7.26 28.87 15.49
N LYS A 679 -6.19 28.49 16.18
CA LYS A 679 -4.88 29.12 16.10
C LYS A 679 -3.81 28.13 15.69
N VAL A 680 -2.83 28.59 14.92
CA VAL A 680 -1.68 27.81 14.48
C VAL A 680 -0.39 28.56 14.77
N PHE A 681 0.44 27.99 15.64
CA PHE A 681 1.75 28.55 15.97
C PHE A 681 2.87 27.77 15.30
N ILE A 682 3.67 28.48 14.50
CA ILE A 682 4.81 27.92 13.78
C ILE A 682 6.09 28.52 14.36
N GLN A 683 6.88 27.73 15.08
CA GLN A 683 8.21 28.13 15.53
C GLN A 683 9.25 27.78 14.46
N THR A 684 10.06 28.77 14.11
CA THR A 684 11.11 28.65 13.10
C THR A 684 12.32 29.53 13.42
N TYR A 685 13.52 29.07 13.03
CA TYR A 685 14.74 29.86 13.03
C TYR A 685 14.81 30.88 11.87
N ASN A 686 13.97 30.66 10.82
CA ASN A 686 13.92 31.53 9.66
C ASN A 686 12.48 32.00 9.37
N PRO A 687 11.95 32.93 10.18
CA PRO A 687 10.56 33.41 9.99
C PRO A 687 10.37 34.16 8.65
N HIS A 688 11.46 34.64 8.03
CA HIS A 688 11.41 35.34 6.74
C HIS A 688 11.42 34.37 5.52
N HIS A 689 11.47 33.07 5.75
CA HIS A 689 11.41 32.10 4.66
C HIS A 689 10.10 32.25 3.87
N SER A 690 10.21 32.33 2.53
CA SER A 690 9.09 32.61 1.61
C SER A 690 7.87 31.73 1.89
N VAL A 691 8.07 30.43 2.08
CA VAL A 691 7.00 29.45 2.32
C VAL A 691 6.22 29.76 3.61
N PHE A 692 6.89 30.08 4.72
CA PHE A 692 6.21 30.39 5.97
C PHE A 692 5.44 31.71 5.90
N GLN A 693 5.99 32.72 5.21
CA GLN A 693 5.27 33.98 4.99
C GLN A 693 4.02 33.78 4.13
N LEU A 694 4.14 33.01 3.05
CA LEU A 694 3.00 32.71 2.17
C LEU A 694 1.94 31.84 2.85
N ILE A 695 2.32 30.93 3.75
CA ILE A 695 1.37 30.18 4.59
C ILE A 695 0.63 31.13 5.52
N LYS A 696 1.35 32.05 6.19
CA LYS A 696 0.75 33.06 7.08
C LYS A 696 -0.25 33.96 6.35
N GLU A 697 0.05 34.36 5.10
CA GLU A 697 -0.85 35.16 4.28
C GLU A 697 -2.10 34.38 3.82
N ASN A 698 -2.10 33.05 3.94
CA ASN A 698 -3.16 32.15 3.49
C ASN A 698 -3.56 32.32 2.00
N HIS A 699 -2.60 32.67 1.14
CA HIS A 699 -2.77 32.91 -0.28
C HIS A 699 -2.29 31.71 -1.11
N SER A 700 -3.17 30.72 -1.33
CA SER A 700 -2.82 29.48 -2.09
C SER A 700 -2.29 29.76 -3.49
N GLU A 701 -2.82 30.73 -4.22
CA GLU A 701 -2.39 31.04 -5.57
C GLU A 701 -0.93 31.53 -5.63
N LYS A 702 -0.53 32.42 -4.72
CA LYS A 702 0.84 32.95 -4.66
C LYS A 702 1.83 31.84 -4.33
N ILE A 703 1.47 30.91 -3.46
CA ILE A 703 2.38 29.82 -3.07
C ILE A 703 2.61 28.84 -4.22
N TYR A 704 1.57 28.52 -4.99
CA TYR A 704 1.73 27.71 -6.21
C TYR A 704 2.55 28.41 -7.28
N GLN A 705 2.39 29.73 -7.42
CA GLN A 705 3.23 30.54 -8.33
C GLN A 705 4.70 30.46 -7.90
N HIS A 706 5.01 30.64 -6.62
CA HIS A 706 6.37 30.50 -6.07
C HIS A 706 6.96 29.13 -6.42
N PHE A 707 6.24 28.02 -6.15
CA PHE A 707 6.73 26.68 -6.48
C PHE A 707 6.94 26.48 -7.99
N LEU A 708 6.05 27.01 -8.83
CA LEU A 708 6.20 26.89 -10.28
C LEU A 708 7.42 27.65 -10.81
N GLU A 709 7.69 28.86 -10.27
CA GLU A 709 8.85 29.65 -10.64
C GLU A 709 10.15 28.93 -10.28
N GLU A 710 10.26 28.38 -9.07
CA GLU A 710 11.42 27.59 -8.66
C GLU A 710 11.61 26.34 -9.52
N ARG A 711 10.54 25.57 -9.76
CA ARG A 711 10.62 24.37 -10.57
C ARG A 711 10.98 24.66 -12.03
N LYS A 712 10.54 25.79 -12.57
CA LYS A 712 10.93 26.27 -13.90
C LYS A 712 12.41 26.64 -13.94
N LYS A 713 12.89 27.37 -12.93
CA LYS A 713 14.29 27.80 -12.83
C LYS A 713 15.25 26.61 -12.77
N PHE A 714 14.91 25.58 -12.01
CA PHE A 714 15.76 24.42 -11.75
C PHE A 714 15.45 23.21 -12.64
N LEU A 715 14.56 23.34 -13.64
CA LEU A 715 14.14 22.27 -14.53
C LEU A 715 13.64 21.03 -13.74
N TYR A 716 12.55 21.21 -12.99
CA TYR A 716 11.83 20.15 -12.31
C TYR A 716 10.42 19.95 -12.88
N PRO A 717 9.74 18.81 -12.62
CA PRO A 717 8.32 18.67 -12.97
C PRO A 717 7.48 19.82 -12.39
N PRO A 718 6.52 20.39 -13.13
CA PRO A 718 5.92 19.89 -14.37
C PRO A 718 6.62 20.34 -15.68
N PHE A 719 7.79 20.97 -15.67
CA PHE A 719 8.44 21.51 -16.86
C PHE A 719 9.26 20.46 -17.61
N VAL A 720 9.81 19.49 -16.91
CA VAL A 720 10.55 18.35 -17.47
C VAL A 720 9.97 17.03 -16.95
N LYS A 721 10.41 15.93 -17.53
CA LYS A 721 10.24 14.56 -17.06
C LYS A 721 11.51 14.10 -16.36
N LEU A 722 11.38 13.46 -15.20
CA LEU A 722 12.51 12.92 -14.45
C LEU A 722 12.58 11.40 -14.62
N ILE A 723 13.79 10.91 -14.88
CA ILE A 723 14.09 9.48 -14.80
C ILE A 723 15.29 9.31 -13.88
N MET A 724 15.11 8.60 -12.77
CA MET A 724 16.22 8.23 -11.90
C MET A 724 16.57 6.76 -12.11
N ILE A 725 17.83 6.50 -12.36
CA ILE A 725 18.39 5.17 -12.54
C ILE A 725 19.25 4.89 -11.33
N GLU A 726 18.87 3.91 -10.52
CA GLU A 726 19.67 3.42 -9.40
C GLU A 726 20.31 2.09 -9.76
N LEU A 727 21.63 2.01 -9.59
CA LEU A 727 22.42 0.80 -9.71
C LEU A 727 22.87 0.30 -8.35
N LYS A 728 22.67 -0.99 -8.07
CA LYS A 728 22.97 -1.59 -6.76
C LYS A 728 23.80 -2.85 -6.90
N HIS A 729 24.85 -2.98 -6.06
CA HIS A 729 25.65 -4.19 -5.97
C HIS A 729 26.34 -4.31 -4.61
N ARG A 730 26.72 -5.56 -4.22
CA ARG A 730 27.45 -5.80 -2.95
C ARG A 730 28.89 -5.28 -2.97
N LYS A 731 29.52 -5.16 -4.15
CA LYS A 731 30.89 -4.64 -4.32
C LYS A 731 30.81 -3.22 -4.83
N GLU A 732 31.38 -2.26 -4.08
CA GLU A 732 31.36 -0.84 -4.41
C GLU A 732 32.07 -0.52 -5.74
N ASP A 733 33.29 -1.05 -5.94
CA ASP A 733 34.02 -0.83 -7.18
C ASP A 733 33.23 -1.28 -8.41
N LYS A 734 32.49 -2.41 -8.30
CA LYS A 734 31.74 -2.93 -9.43
C LYS A 734 30.56 -2.02 -9.77
N VAL A 735 29.81 -1.54 -8.76
CA VAL A 735 28.66 -0.65 -9.02
C VAL A 735 29.13 0.72 -9.49
N ASN A 736 30.25 1.24 -8.97
CA ASN A 736 30.82 2.51 -9.44
C ASN A 736 31.22 2.41 -10.92
N ARG A 737 32.03 1.39 -11.30
CA ARG A 737 32.46 1.19 -12.70
C ARG A 737 31.26 1.02 -13.63
N SER A 738 30.24 0.26 -13.21
CA SER A 738 29.02 0.08 -14.01
C SER A 738 28.23 1.39 -14.15
N ALA A 739 28.18 2.24 -13.12
CA ALA A 739 27.53 3.54 -13.17
C ALA A 739 28.24 4.50 -14.13
N GLN A 740 29.60 4.56 -14.04
CA GLN A 740 30.41 5.36 -14.96
C GLN A 740 30.24 4.89 -16.42
N PHE A 741 30.21 3.57 -16.65
CA PHE A 741 30.02 2.98 -17.96
C PHE A 741 28.62 3.30 -18.51
N LEU A 742 27.55 3.13 -17.73
CA LEU A 742 26.20 3.51 -18.16
C LEU A 742 26.09 5.02 -18.41
N GLY A 743 26.73 5.84 -17.57
CA GLY A 743 26.81 7.28 -17.78
C GLY A 743 27.50 7.66 -19.10
N SER A 744 28.55 6.93 -19.53
CA SER A 744 29.21 7.16 -20.80
C SER A 744 28.34 6.77 -22.00
N ILE A 745 27.60 5.66 -21.91
CA ILE A 745 26.63 5.26 -22.95
C ILE A 745 25.51 6.31 -23.06
N LEU A 746 24.95 6.75 -21.94
CA LEU A 746 23.90 7.76 -21.95
C LEU A 746 24.38 9.08 -22.60
N ARG A 747 25.61 9.54 -22.31
CA ARG A 747 26.20 10.74 -22.97
C ARG A 747 26.46 10.57 -24.46
N LYS A 748 26.58 9.35 -24.96
CA LYS A 748 26.68 9.07 -26.40
C LYS A 748 25.39 9.38 -27.14
N TYR A 749 24.23 9.19 -26.47
CA TYR A 749 22.90 9.27 -27.07
C TYR A 749 22.10 10.50 -26.67
N LEU A 750 22.33 11.05 -25.49
CA LEU A 750 21.54 12.13 -24.88
C LEU A 750 22.37 13.41 -24.77
N PRO A 751 21.76 14.62 -24.86
CA PRO A 751 22.41 15.87 -24.52
C PRO A 751 22.98 15.86 -23.10
N GLU A 752 24.16 16.43 -22.91
CA GLU A 752 24.87 16.39 -21.62
C GLU A 752 24.12 17.13 -20.50
N ASP A 753 23.41 18.21 -20.84
CA ASP A 753 22.58 19.00 -19.92
C ASP A 753 21.37 18.23 -19.38
N CYS A 754 21.00 17.12 -20.02
CA CYS A 754 19.94 16.22 -19.55
C CYS A 754 20.42 15.20 -18.51
N ILE A 755 21.73 15.06 -18.28
CA ILE A 755 22.32 13.98 -17.46
C ILE A 755 23.02 14.55 -16.23
N LEU A 756 22.58 14.17 -15.04
CA LEU A 756 23.20 14.49 -13.77
C LEU A 756 23.77 13.22 -13.13
N GLY A 757 25.03 13.25 -12.76
CA GLY A 757 25.74 12.06 -12.27
C GLY A 757 26.51 11.33 -13.39
N PRO A 758 26.96 10.08 -13.19
CA PRO A 758 26.65 9.19 -12.04
C PRO A 758 27.32 9.65 -10.73
N GLU A 759 26.56 9.54 -9.65
CA GLU A 759 27.02 9.86 -8.31
C GLU A 759 26.59 8.78 -7.30
N LYS A 760 27.30 8.70 -6.16
CA LYS A 760 26.89 7.87 -5.04
C LYS A 760 25.54 8.37 -4.50
N SER A 761 24.59 7.48 -4.30
CA SER A 761 23.30 7.87 -3.73
C SER A 761 23.46 8.50 -2.34
N PRO A 762 22.54 9.37 -1.90
CA PRO A 762 22.60 9.99 -0.56
C PRO A 762 22.73 8.96 0.57
N ILE A 763 22.10 7.80 0.41
CA ILE A 763 22.37 6.61 1.23
C ILE A 763 23.26 5.71 0.40
N GLY A 764 24.58 5.87 0.54
CA GLY A 764 25.56 5.19 -0.31
C GLY A 764 25.58 3.67 -0.19
N LYS A 765 25.02 3.11 0.92
CA LYS A 765 24.90 1.68 1.15
C LYS A 765 23.60 1.36 1.90
N LEU A 766 22.81 0.43 1.39
CA LEU A 766 21.55 0.00 2.01
C LEU A 766 21.42 -1.54 1.92
N ASN A 767 21.13 -2.21 3.03
CA ASN A 767 21.02 -3.69 3.09
C ASN A 767 22.20 -4.42 2.44
N LEU A 768 23.44 -4.03 2.79
CA LEU A 768 24.69 -4.54 2.24
C LEU A 768 24.92 -4.26 0.75
N MET A 769 24.08 -3.43 0.12
CA MET A 769 24.20 -3.06 -1.28
C MET A 769 24.65 -1.62 -1.44
N TYR A 770 25.78 -1.39 -2.09
CA TYR A 770 26.22 -0.06 -2.50
C TYR A 770 25.34 0.45 -3.64
N GLN A 771 25.08 1.77 -3.63
CA GLN A 771 24.14 2.39 -4.54
C GLN A 771 24.73 3.62 -5.22
N TYR A 772 24.59 3.67 -6.54
CA TYR A 772 24.90 4.82 -7.39
C TYR A 772 23.67 5.22 -8.19
N GLN A 773 23.53 6.50 -8.49
CA GLN A 773 22.39 7.06 -9.19
C GLN A 773 22.80 7.93 -10.36
N ILE A 774 21.96 7.92 -11.39
CA ILE A 774 22.01 8.84 -12.53
C ILE A 774 20.62 9.47 -12.63
N LEU A 775 20.54 10.79 -12.66
CA LEU A 775 19.29 11.53 -12.81
C LEU A 775 19.23 12.13 -14.23
N LEU A 776 18.17 11.78 -14.96
CA LEU A 776 17.88 12.36 -16.28
C LEU A 776 16.75 13.38 -16.16
N LYS A 777 16.96 14.59 -16.72
CA LYS A 777 15.96 15.64 -16.85
C LYS A 777 15.61 15.80 -18.33
N LEU A 778 14.52 15.18 -18.76
CA LEU A 778 14.13 15.14 -20.17
C LEU A 778 13.05 16.19 -20.48
N PRO A 779 13.16 16.94 -21.59
CA PRO A 779 12.16 17.91 -22.00
C PRO A 779 10.83 17.21 -22.31
N ARG A 780 9.71 17.89 -22.04
CA ARG A 780 8.36 17.39 -22.37
C ARG A 780 8.03 17.59 -23.85
N GLY A 781 7.00 16.92 -24.32
CA GLY A 781 6.47 17.02 -25.67
C GLY A 781 6.97 15.91 -26.61
N LYS A 782 6.94 16.14 -27.91
CA LYS A 782 7.28 15.12 -28.92
C LYS A 782 8.70 14.58 -28.76
N ARG A 783 9.64 15.44 -28.39
CA ARG A 783 11.04 15.06 -28.16
C ARG A 783 11.25 14.09 -26.98
N TYR A 784 10.30 14.05 -26.03
CA TYR A 784 10.38 13.11 -24.90
C TYR A 784 10.37 11.65 -25.34
N SER A 785 9.49 11.27 -26.27
CA SER A 785 9.41 9.88 -26.74
C SER A 785 10.69 9.44 -27.46
N GLU A 786 11.29 10.34 -28.26
CA GLU A 786 12.56 10.07 -28.91
C GLU A 786 13.68 9.87 -27.90
N LEU A 787 13.84 10.79 -26.94
CA LEU A 787 14.89 10.70 -25.92
C LEU A 787 14.68 9.47 -25.03
N LYS A 788 13.43 9.13 -24.69
CA LYS A 788 13.11 7.93 -23.94
C LYS A 788 13.54 6.65 -24.68
N ASN A 789 13.33 6.59 -26.00
CA ASN A 789 13.80 5.45 -26.81
C ASN A 789 15.33 5.34 -26.79
N LEU A 790 16.05 6.47 -26.83
CA LEU A 790 17.51 6.48 -26.70
C LEU A 790 17.97 6.01 -25.31
N VAL A 791 17.22 6.34 -24.25
CA VAL A 791 17.47 5.78 -22.90
C VAL A 791 17.29 4.27 -22.91
N LEU A 792 16.23 3.74 -23.52
CA LEU A 792 16.00 2.30 -23.64
C LEU A 792 17.11 1.60 -24.44
N GLN A 793 17.55 2.21 -25.55
CA GLN A 793 18.69 1.73 -26.34
C GLN A 793 20.00 1.70 -25.50
N SER A 794 20.20 2.73 -24.68
CA SER A 794 21.34 2.76 -23.75
C SER A 794 21.31 1.62 -22.73
N PHE A 795 20.11 1.22 -22.29
CA PHE A 795 19.95 0.07 -21.38
C PHE A 795 20.23 -1.26 -22.10
N GLU A 796 19.83 -1.40 -23.36
CA GLU A 796 20.12 -2.58 -24.15
C GLU A 796 21.64 -2.76 -24.34
N GLU A 797 22.35 -1.71 -24.75
CA GLU A 797 23.81 -1.73 -24.87
C GLU A 797 24.52 -2.04 -23.53
N PHE A 798 23.98 -1.53 -22.42
CA PHE A 798 24.50 -1.83 -21.08
C PHE A 798 24.27 -3.31 -20.67
N ASP A 799 23.09 -3.86 -20.95
CA ASP A 799 22.66 -5.20 -20.56
C ASP A 799 23.39 -6.30 -21.36
N GLU A 800 23.94 -6.00 -22.54
CA GLU A 800 24.77 -6.90 -23.32
C GLU A 800 26.13 -7.21 -22.65
N ILE A 801 26.57 -6.32 -21.75
CA ILE A 801 27.87 -6.49 -21.07
C ILE A 801 27.78 -7.52 -19.95
N THR A 802 28.29 -8.72 -20.18
CA THR A 802 28.28 -9.84 -19.23
C THR A 802 28.83 -9.51 -17.84
N ALA A 803 29.84 -8.64 -17.77
CA ALA A 803 30.43 -8.18 -16.51
C ALA A 803 29.43 -7.46 -15.61
N TYR A 804 28.37 -6.85 -16.16
CA TYR A 804 27.39 -6.03 -15.42
C TYR A 804 26.04 -6.73 -15.21
N GLN A 805 25.82 -7.93 -15.70
CA GLN A 805 24.55 -8.67 -15.55
C GLN A 805 24.12 -8.89 -14.08
N SER A 806 25.08 -8.90 -13.14
CA SER A 806 24.76 -9.01 -11.70
C SER A 806 24.37 -7.67 -11.04
N ILE A 807 24.46 -6.56 -11.75
CA ILE A 807 24.03 -5.24 -11.26
C ILE A 807 22.51 -5.17 -11.23
N LYS A 808 21.96 -4.87 -10.05
CA LYS A 808 20.52 -4.60 -9.95
C LYS A 808 20.27 -3.17 -10.42
N LYS A 809 19.54 -3.03 -11.52
CA LYS A 809 19.10 -1.76 -12.11
C LYS A 809 17.65 -1.50 -11.68
N MET A 810 17.39 -0.31 -11.15
CA MET A 810 16.05 0.17 -10.77
C MET A 810 15.80 1.50 -11.47
N ILE A 811 14.64 1.63 -12.08
CA ILE A 811 14.26 2.80 -12.86
C ILE A 811 13.02 3.43 -12.23
N PHE A 812 13.09 4.72 -11.94
CA PHE A 812 12.00 5.50 -11.40
C PHE A 812 11.68 6.64 -12.37
N VAL A 813 10.47 6.62 -12.91
CA VAL A 813 9.98 7.66 -13.83
C VAL A 813 9.05 8.59 -13.07
N ASP A 814 9.27 9.89 -13.19
CA ASP A 814 8.49 10.95 -12.52
C ASP A 814 8.33 10.73 -11.00
N PHE A 815 9.38 10.32 -10.34
CA PHE A 815 9.46 9.93 -8.93
C PHE A 815 9.31 11.10 -7.94
#